data_94495b887ed2ac8f7b2f69882bd81d49
#
_entry.id   94495b887ed2ac8f7b2f69882bd81d49
#
_cell.length_a   1.000
_cell.length_b   1.000
_cell.length_c   1.000
_cell.angle_alpha   90.00
_cell.angle_beta   90.00
_cell.angle_gamma   90.00
#
_symmetry.space_group_name_H-M   'P 1'
#
loop_
_entity.id
_entity.type
_entity.pdbx_description
1 polymer ?
#
loop_
_entity_poly.entity_id
_entity_poly.type
_entity_poly.pdbx_seq_one_letter_code
_entity_poly.pdbx_strand_id
1 'polypeptide(L)'
;MSLRVLIAVTHLLGAGHLTRASALARAFARKGHATTLVSGGTPARAAVPESVTFVQLPPVRTVGTDFKTLLGEDLAPVDQAYFDKRRALLLETLEAARPDILITELFPFGRRVLADEFSALLDAARHMSPRPLVLSSIRDILVPSSKASRLAETHERVLRDYDAVLVHGDPTLAPLEASWPVDERIRPLIRYTGYVDENETPMPAVHRHGIIVSGGSSAAGLPLYRASLAAARTIADRPWRILVGRGVAEAEFLDLQASAPAHVTVERARPDFRALLSGAELSVSQAGYNTVVDLLRCGVPSILVPFEAGHETEQRLRAERLAALGLAEMVPEAELSVQSLEGAVRRGLARPPSPAPAIALDGAVRTVAAVENLVSSAPALHRKIDWSPLDRALDQAMDQGVPIRFWWRDDDAVADTPALDRLLGLARRYAAGIGLAAIPSGIEASLARRLAEEPKVFALVHGWSHADHASAGEKRAEFGPHRPLEHMATEAERALHVARESLGPRLLPVFVPPWNRISRDLVPRLSELGFRSLSTFTDRTSVQPVPGLVQVNTHVDPIDWHGTRSLADPALIVAALAGAVERRVAGKADAQEPIGFLTHHLVHDDVIWALCERLIARLAARGIGFLCPDACFTLETRSQLRSNGI
;
A
#
# COMPACT_ATOMS: atom_id res chain seq x y z
N MET A 1 13.61 14.32 14.47
CA MET A 1 13.55 15.69 13.85
C MET A 1 12.11 16.17 13.96
N SER A 2 11.87 17.41 14.42
CA SER A 2 10.49 17.96 14.43
C SER A 2 10.16 18.49 13.05
N LEU A 3 9.05 18.01 12.47
CA LEU A 3 8.57 18.41 11.14
C LEU A 3 7.41 19.41 11.28
N ARG A 4 7.22 20.26 10.28
CA ARG A 4 6.07 21.16 10.17
C ARG A 4 5.06 20.51 9.23
N VAL A 5 3.87 20.24 9.74
CA VAL A 5 2.81 19.54 9.00
C VAL A 5 1.62 20.47 8.81
N LEU A 6 1.16 20.64 7.59
CA LEU A 6 -0.09 21.34 7.28
C LEU A 6 -1.09 20.35 6.71
N ILE A 7 -2.28 20.27 7.34
CA ILE A 7 -3.38 19.43 6.89
C ILE A 7 -4.54 20.34 6.47
N ALA A 8 -4.95 20.27 5.20
CA ALA A 8 -6.05 21.04 4.64
C ALA A 8 -7.27 20.14 4.44
N VAL A 9 -8.39 20.46 5.10
CA VAL A 9 -9.63 19.70 5.02
C VAL A 9 -10.83 20.64 4.80
N THR A 10 -11.73 20.28 3.87
CA THR A 10 -13.03 20.94 3.72
C THR A 10 -14.13 19.89 3.71
N HIS A 11 -14.87 19.76 4.79
CA HIS A 11 -16.07 18.93 4.86
C HIS A 11 -17.29 19.74 4.39
N LEU A 12 -18.15 19.11 3.59
CA LEU A 12 -19.32 19.76 3.00
C LEU A 12 -20.63 19.26 3.63
N LEU A 13 -20.65 17.98 4.04
CA LEU A 13 -21.79 17.33 4.68
C LEU A 13 -21.27 16.44 5.81
N GLY A 14 -21.70 16.70 7.04
CA GLY A 14 -21.20 15.98 8.22
C GLY A 14 -19.73 16.28 8.55
N ALA A 15 -19.30 15.98 9.77
CA ALA A 15 -17.97 16.35 10.29
C ALA A 15 -16.90 15.22 10.16
N GLY A 16 -17.23 14.07 9.58
CA GLY A 16 -16.33 12.89 9.61
C GLY A 16 -14.94 13.13 9.00
N HIS A 17 -14.83 13.93 7.94
CA HIS A 17 -13.53 14.29 7.36
C HIS A 17 -12.71 15.18 8.30
N LEU A 18 -13.36 16.16 8.96
CA LEU A 18 -12.68 17.02 9.93
C LEU A 18 -12.23 16.20 11.15
N THR A 19 -13.06 15.29 11.63
CA THR A 19 -12.73 14.45 12.79
C THR A 19 -11.51 13.57 12.50
N ARG A 20 -11.45 12.94 11.31
CA ARG A 20 -10.27 12.18 10.88
C ARG A 20 -9.03 13.07 10.75
N ALA A 21 -9.14 14.22 10.08
CA ALA A 21 -8.02 15.15 9.94
C ALA A 21 -7.53 15.66 11.32
N SER A 22 -8.45 15.88 12.27
CA SER A 22 -8.11 16.25 13.65
C SER A 22 -7.40 15.12 14.39
N ALA A 23 -7.79 13.85 14.17
CA ALA A 23 -7.10 12.71 14.76
C ALA A 23 -5.67 12.57 14.22
N LEU A 24 -5.46 12.77 12.93
CA LEU A 24 -4.13 12.82 12.31
C LEU A 24 -3.31 13.99 12.89
N ALA A 25 -3.88 15.18 12.95
CA ALA A 25 -3.20 16.36 13.50
C ALA A 25 -2.75 16.14 14.96
N ARG A 26 -3.60 15.52 15.78
CA ARG A 26 -3.25 15.12 17.15
C ARG A 26 -2.08 14.12 17.17
N ALA A 27 -2.10 13.13 16.29
CA ALA A 27 -1.06 12.11 16.25
C ALA A 27 0.31 12.72 15.88
N PHE A 28 0.35 13.62 14.90
CA PHE A 28 1.57 14.37 14.54
C PHE A 28 2.04 15.24 15.71
N ALA A 29 1.15 16.01 16.33
CA ALA A 29 1.50 16.89 17.45
C ALA A 29 2.04 16.09 18.66
N ARG A 30 1.44 14.94 18.99
CA ARG A 30 1.94 14.04 20.05
C ARG A 30 3.31 13.48 19.78
N LYS A 31 3.65 13.28 18.51
CA LYS A 31 4.99 12.84 18.10
C LYS A 31 6.02 13.98 18.15
N GLY A 32 5.58 15.21 18.47
CA GLY A 32 6.44 16.40 18.60
C GLY A 32 6.60 17.18 17.30
N HIS A 33 5.70 16.99 16.32
CA HIS A 33 5.68 17.78 15.08
C HIS A 33 4.85 19.06 15.25
N ALA A 34 5.30 20.17 14.66
CA ALA A 34 4.54 21.41 14.61
C ALA A 34 3.40 21.26 13.58
N THR A 35 2.16 21.21 14.04
CA THR A 35 1.03 20.83 13.19
C THR A 35 0.04 21.97 13.05
N THR A 36 -0.32 22.28 11.80
CA THR A 36 -1.38 23.23 11.43
C THR A 36 -2.53 22.50 10.75
N LEU A 37 -3.75 22.66 11.25
CA LEU A 37 -4.98 22.11 10.68
C LEU A 37 -5.84 23.26 10.12
N VAL A 38 -6.05 23.25 8.81
CA VAL A 38 -6.92 24.22 8.11
C VAL A 38 -8.26 23.57 7.82
N SER A 39 -9.36 24.15 8.32
CA SER A 39 -10.71 23.69 8.08
C SER A 39 -11.50 24.68 7.22
N GLY A 40 -12.02 24.20 6.09
CA GLY A 40 -12.84 25.01 5.17
C GLY A 40 -14.34 24.72 5.23
N GLY A 41 -14.79 23.76 6.06
CA GLY A 41 -16.20 23.46 6.27
C GLY A 41 -16.82 24.28 7.42
N THR A 42 -18.09 24.03 7.73
CA THR A 42 -18.76 24.70 8.87
C THR A 42 -18.06 24.38 10.18
N PRO A 43 -17.92 25.37 11.09
CA PRO A 43 -17.34 25.12 12.40
C PRO A 43 -18.05 23.96 13.10
N ALA A 44 -17.30 22.92 13.43
CA ALA A 44 -17.78 21.77 14.17
C ALA A 44 -16.92 21.59 15.44
N ARG A 45 -17.51 21.04 16.50
CA ARG A 45 -16.77 20.67 17.72
C ARG A 45 -15.84 19.48 17.45
N ALA A 46 -14.78 19.71 16.69
CA ALA A 46 -13.67 18.77 16.65
C ALA A 46 -12.79 19.07 17.87
N ALA A 47 -12.40 18.04 18.61
CA ALA A 47 -11.43 18.18 19.69
C ALA A 47 -10.04 18.42 19.07
N VAL A 48 -9.75 19.66 18.73
CA VAL A 48 -8.42 20.08 18.29
C VAL A 48 -7.63 20.45 19.55
N PRO A 49 -6.52 19.78 19.87
CA PRO A 49 -5.72 20.09 21.04
C PRO A 49 -5.03 21.45 20.88
N GLU A 50 -4.72 22.12 22.00
CA GLU A 50 -3.98 23.39 22.04
C GLU A 50 -2.61 23.32 21.34
N SER A 51 -2.04 22.11 21.26
CA SER A 51 -0.76 21.87 20.56
C SER A 51 -0.86 21.89 19.03
N VAL A 52 -2.07 22.03 18.46
CA VAL A 52 -2.31 22.12 17.02
C VAL A 52 -2.79 23.53 16.68
N THR A 53 -2.10 24.21 15.78
CA THR A 53 -2.57 25.50 15.23
C THR A 53 -3.80 25.24 14.36
N PHE A 54 -4.94 25.81 14.73
CA PHE A 54 -6.18 25.64 13.97
C PHE A 54 -6.53 26.92 13.21
N VAL A 55 -6.76 26.78 11.90
CA VAL A 55 -7.15 27.87 11.02
C VAL A 55 -8.52 27.55 10.39
N GLN A 56 -9.50 28.42 10.62
CA GLN A 56 -10.82 28.31 10.01
C GLN A 56 -10.91 29.23 8.78
N LEU A 57 -11.08 28.64 7.60
CA LEU A 57 -11.41 29.40 6.39
C LEU A 57 -12.88 29.85 6.46
N PRO A 58 -13.28 30.89 5.71
CA PRO A 58 -14.69 31.20 5.53
C PRO A 58 -15.46 29.92 5.15
N PRO A 59 -16.44 29.48 5.96
CA PRO A 59 -16.98 28.13 5.86
C PRO A 59 -17.85 27.93 4.61
N VAL A 60 -17.79 26.71 4.03
CA VAL A 60 -18.73 26.29 2.99
C VAL A 60 -19.40 24.99 3.36
N ARG A 61 -20.64 24.82 2.90
CA ARG A 61 -21.46 23.62 3.12
C ARG A 61 -22.37 23.34 1.93
N THR A 62 -22.90 22.13 1.87
CA THR A 62 -23.98 21.74 0.94
C THR A 62 -25.26 21.45 1.71
N VAL A 63 -26.40 21.46 1.00
CA VAL A 63 -27.68 20.99 1.51
C VAL A 63 -28.09 19.72 0.75
N GLY A 64 -28.37 18.66 1.50
CA GLY A 64 -28.70 17.37 0.91
C GLY A 64 -27.56 16.79 0.07
N THR A 65 -27.88 16.23 -1.08
CA THR A 65 -26.93 15.58 -2.01
C THR A 65 -26.48 16.47 -3.17
N ASP A 66 -26.83 17.76 -3.17
CA ASP A 66 -26.34 18.71 -4.18
C ASP A 66 -24.94 19.23 -3.81
N PHE A 67 -23.91 18.60 -4.36
CA PHE A 67 -22.52 19.03 -4.19
C PHE A 67 -22.05 20.08 -5.21
N LYS A 68 -22.96 20.65 -6.01
CA LYS A 68 -22.60 21.67 -7.00
C LYS A 68 -22.77 23.08 -6.44
N THR A 69 -23.80 23.30 -5.63
CA THR A 69 -24.09 24.60 -5.03
C THR A 69 -23.54 24.63 -3.62
N LEU A 70 -22.54 25.48 -3.37
CA LEU A 70 -22.01 25.72 -2.04
C LEU A 70 -22.67 26.92 -1.40
N LEU A 71 -23.01 26.80 -0.12
CA LEU A 71 -23.57 27.87 0.69
C LEU A 71 -22.51 28.34 1.69
N GLY A 72 -22.48 29.66 1.91
CA GLY A 72 -21.64 30.30 2.91
C GLY A 72 -22.25 30.26 4.33
N GLU A 73 -21.69 31.07 5.20
CA GLU A 73 -22.11 31.16 6.60
C GLU A 73 -23.56 31.68 6.74
N ASP A 74 -23.97 32.57 5.86
CA ASP A 74 -25.31 33.17 5.77
C ASP A 74 -26.34 32.29 5.07
N LEU A 75 -25.94 31.06 4.67
CA LEU A 75 -26.75 30.10 3.90
C LEU A 75 -27.09 30.59 2.47
N ALA A 76 -26.44 31.63 1.97
CA ALA A 76 -26.53 32.06 0.60
C ALA A 76 -25.51 31.31 -0.29
N PRO A 77 -25.79 31.14 -1.60
CA PRO A 77 -24.80 30.64 -2.54
C PRO A 77 -23.53 31.50 -2.56
N VAL A 78 -22.36 30.87 -2.47
CA VAL A 78 -21.08 31.61 -2.46
C VAL A 78 -20.72 32.08 -3.88
N ASP A 79 -20.16 33.28 -3.95
CA ASP A 79 -19.66 33.88 -5.18
C ASP A 79 -18.15 33.78 -5.33
N GLN A 80 -17.60 34.29 -6.43
CA GLN A 80 -16.16 34.25 -6.71
C GLN A 80 -15.34 35.01 -5.67
N ALA A 81 -15.84 36.15 -5.18
CA ALA A 81 -15.16 36.95 -4.16
C ALA A 81 -15.01 36.19 -2.83
N TYR A 82 -16.00 35.38 -2.49
CA TYR A 82 -15.94 34.49 -1.33
C TYR A 82 -14.86 33.38 -1.51
N PHE A 83 -14.80 32.77 -2.68
CA PHE A 83 -13.74 31.80 -2.99
C PHE A 83 -12.34 32.44 -3.01
N ASP A 84 -12.21 33.66 -3.54
CA ASP A 84 -10.94 34.38 -3.55
C ASP A 84 -10.45 34.69 -2.13
N LYS A 85 -11.35 35.09 -1.22
CA LYS A 85 -11.01 35.29 0.18
C LYS A 85 -10.55 34.00 0.87
N ARG A 86 -11.22 32.88 0.61
CA ARG A 86 -10.84 31.57 1.13
C ARG A 86 -9.45 31.18 0.64
N ARG A 87 -9.23 31.28 -0.68
CA ARG A 87 -7.96 30.95 -1.32
C ARG A 87 -6.82 31.82 -0.78
N ALA A 88 -7.04 33.12 -0.62
CA ALA A 88 -6.03 34.03 -0.06
C ALA A 88 -5.60 33.60 1.35
N LEU A 89 -6.56 33.32 2.25
CA LEU A 89 -6.25 32.89 3.62
C LEU A 89 -5.56 31.51 3.65
N LEU A 90 -5.91 30.59 2.74
CA LEU A 90 -5.28 29.29 2.63
C LEU A 90 -3.80 29.43 2.21
N LEU A 91 -3.51 30.28 1.22
CA LEU A 91 -2.14 30.55 0.75
C LEU A 91 -1.31 31.29 1.79
N GLU A 92 -1.88 32.28 2.48
CA GLU A 92 -1.25 32.96 3.60
C GLU A 92 -0.88 31.97 4.72
N THR A 93 -1.78 31.03 5.01
CA THR A 93 -1.52 29.98 6.00
C THR A 93 -0.38 29.05 5.56
N LEU A 94 -0.31 28.68 4.27
CA LEU A 94 0.78 27.89 3.73
C LEU A 94 2.13 28.61 3.88
N GLU A 95 2.16 29.90 3.55
CA GLU A 95 3.37 30.74 3.66
C GLU A 95 3.84 30.89 5.10
N ALA A 96 2.90 31.12 6.02
CA ALA A 96 3.19 31.25 7.45
C ALA A 96 3.68 29.94 8.07
N ALA A 97 3.03 28.82 7.75
CA ALA A 97 3.39 27.51 8.28
C ALA A 97 4.69 26.96 7.69
N ARG A 98 5.06 27.33 6.45
CA ARG A 98 6.21 26.79 5.71
C ARG A 98 6.38 25.28 5.95
N PRO A 99 5.38 24.46 5.61
CA PRO A 99 5.36 23.07 6.01
C PRO A 99 6.46 22.26 5.32
N ASP A 100 6.95 21.25 6.02
CA ASP A 100 7.77 20.18 5.44
C ASP A 100 6.88 19.11 4.79
N ILE A 101 5.60 19.06 5.24
CA ILE A 101 4.59 18.11 4.77
C ILE A 101 3.27 18.85 4.56
N LEU A 102 2.67 18.70 3.38
CA LEU A 102 1.33 19.16 3.05
C LEU A 102 0.41 17.95 2.82
N ILE A 103 -0.67 17.86 3.57
CA ILE A 103 -1.69 16.81 3.43
C ILE A 103 -3.01 17.45 3.00
N THR A 104 -3.60 16.98 1.90
CA THR A 104 -4.94 17.38 1.47
C THR A 104 -5.94 16.26 1.72
N GLU A 105 -7.05 16.56 2.39
CA GLU A 105 -8.07 15.56 2.69
C GLU A 105 -9.05 15.42 1.54
N LEU A 106 -9.14 14.21 1.00
CA LEU A 106 -9.97 13.74 -0.10
C LEU A 106 -9.63 14.32 -1.50
N PHE A 107 -8.95 15.43 -1.63
CA PHE A 107 -8.52 15.94 -2.93
C PHE A 107 -7.25 15.20 -3.40
N PRO A 108 -7.15 14.77 -4.68
CA PRO A 108 -8.01 15.06 -5.83
C PRO A 108 -9.13 14.02 -6.08
N PHE A 109 -9.29 13.01 -5.25
CA PHE A 109 -10.31 11.95 -5.41
C PHE A 109 -11.74 12.47 -5.20
N GLY A 110 -11.89 13.59 -4.53
CA GLY A 110 -13.14 14.30 -4.31
C GLY A 110 -12.95 15.82 -4.28
N ARG A 111 -13.96 16.57 -3.78
CA ARG A 111 -13.90 18.02 -3.60
C ARG A 111 -13.69 18.82 -4.91
N ARG A 112 -14.19 18.33 -6.03
CA ARG A 112 -14.01 18.97 -7.34
C ARG A 112 -14.54 20.40 -7.40
N VAL A 113 -15.59 20.70 -6.66
CA VAL A 113 -16.15 22.07 -6.56
C VAL A 113 -15.16 23.06 -5.94
N LEU A 114 -14.13 22.57 -5.25
CA LEU A 114 -13.04 23.32 -4.63
C LEU A 114 -11.71 23.13 -5.37
N ALA A 115 -11.74 22.62 -6.63
CA ALA A 115 -10.53 22.27 -7.36
C ALA A 115 -9.58 23.46 -7.55
N ASP A 116 -10.09 24.66 -7.78
CA ASP A 116 -9.28 25.87 -7.96
C ASP A 116 -8.53 26.26 -6.68
N GLU A 117 -9.20 26.13 -5.52
CA GLU A 117 -8.60 26.39 -4.20
C GLU A 117 -7.45 25.41 -3.91
N PHE A 118 -7.70 24.10 -4.08
CA PHE A 118 -6.67 23.09 -3.85
C PHE A 118 -5.55 23.12 -4.90
N SER A 119 -5.88 23.43 -6.17
CA SER A 119 -4.85 23.57 -7.21
C SER A 119 -3.91 24.72 -6.92
N ALA A 120 -4.45 25.87 -6.48
CA ALA A 120 -3.63 27.02 -6.08
C ALA A 120 -2.71 26.67 -4.89
N LEU A 121 -3.23 25.91 -3.90
CA LEU A 121 -2.44 25.42 -2.77
C LEU A 121 -1.27 24.52 -3.22
N LEU A 122 -1.56 23.56 -4.11
CA LEU A 122 -0.55 22.62 -4.64
C LEU A 122 0.49 23.33 -5.51
N ASP A 123 0.06 24.28 -6.34
CA ASP A 123 0.97 25.08 -7.17
C ASP A 123 1.88 25.97 -6.31
N ALA A 124 1.35 26.60 -5.28
CA ALA A 124 2.18 27.37 -4.32
C ALA A 124 3.17 26.46 -3.59
N ALA A 125 2.74 25.31 -3.09
CA ALA A 125 3.62 24.34 -2.43
C ALA A 125 4.74 23.84 -3.34
N ARG A 126 4.46 23.63 -4.63
CA ARG A 126 5.47 23.22 -5.61
C ARG A 126 6.60 24.23 -5.79
N HIS A 127 6.31 25.52 -5.67
CA HIS A 127 7.27 26.61 -5.82
C HIS A 127 8.01 26.99 -4.53
N MET A 128 7.64 26.37 -3.40
CA MET A 128 8.38 26.57 -2.14
C MET A 128 9.79 26.00 -2.20
N SER A 129 10.70 26.63 -1.46
CA SER A 129 12.07 26.13 -1.27
C SER A 129 12.42 26.06 0.21
N PRO A 130 12.64 24.84 0.79
CA PRO A 130 12.45 23.53 0.14
C PRO A 130 10.98 23.24 -0.19
N ARG A 131 10.75 22.42 -1.22
CA ARG A 131 9.40 21.92 -1.56
C ARG A 131 8.92 20.96 -0.47
N PRO A 132 7.70 21.11 0.06
CA PRO A 132 7.14 20.12 0.99
C PRO A 132 6.85 18.79 0.31
N LEU A 133 6.84 17.72 1.10
CA LEU A 133 6.24 16.44 0.70
C LEU A 133 4.72 16.62 0.62
N VAL A 134 4.10 16.30 -0.51
CA VAL A 134 2.68 16.51 -0.77
C VAL A 134 1.92 15.19 -0.77
N LEU A 135 0.94 15.04 0.11
CA LEU A 135 0.22 13.80 0.34
C LEU A 135 -1.29 13.99 0.20
N SER A 136 -1.96 13.06 -0.45
CA SER A 136 -3.43 12.97 -0.45
C SER A 136 -3.88 12.01 0.63
N SER A 137 -4.81 12.41 1.48
CA SER A 137 -5.41 11.59 2.54
C SER A 137 -6.82 11.18 2.12
N ILE A 138 -7.09 9.88 2.03
CA ILE A 138 -8.38 9.33 1.62
C ILE A 138 -8.85 8.23 2.56
N ARG A 139 -10.15 7.97 2.58
CA ARG A 139 -10.74 6.84 3.32
C ARG A 139 -10.65 5.54 2.51
N ASP A 140 -11.03 4.44 3.14
CA ASP A 140 -11.01 3.07 2.63
C ASP A 140 -11.80 2.86 1.33
N ILE A 141 -13.00 3.43 1.24
CA ILE A 141 -13.93 3.27 0.12
C ILE A 141 -14.27 4.64 -0.46
N LEU A 142 -14.17 4.76 -1.77
CA LEU A 142 -14.49 5.98 -2.52
C LEU A 142 -15.65 5.72 -3.47
N VAL A 143 -16.39 6.78 -3.81
CA VAL A 143 -17.41 6.74 -4.86
C VAL A 143 -16.80 7.34 -6.14
N PRO A 144 -16.47 6.52 -7.14
CA PRO A 144 -15.82 7.00 -8.35
C PRO A 144 -16.80 7.79 -9.22
N SER A 145 -16.26 8.66 -10.06
CA SER A 145 -17.06 9.32 -11.07
C SER A 145 -17.49 8.33 -12.14
N SER A 146 -18.73 8.43 -12.62
CA SER A 146 -19.21 7.68 -13.78
C SER A 146 -18.53 8.08 -15.10
N LYS A 147 -17.84 9.23 -15.15
CA LYS A 147 -17.12 9.74 -16.34
C LYS A 147 -15.66 9.32 -16.30
N ALA A 148 -15.22 8.47 -17.26
CA ALA A 148 -13.85 8.00 -17.36
C ALA A 148 -12.82 9.15 -17.47
N SER A 149 -13.16 10.25 -18.17
CA SER A 149 -12.29 11.42 -18.28
C SER A 149 -11.94 12.05 -16.91
N ARG A 150 -12.90 12.04 -15.98
CA ARG A 150 -12.67 12.57 -14.62
C ARG A 150 -11.79 11.66 -13.76
N LEU A 151 -11.86 10.36 -13.99
CA LEU A 151 -10.95 9.39 -13.35
C LEU A 151 -9.53 9.61 -13.86
N ALA A 152 -9.36 9.70 -15.19
CA ALA A 152 -8.06 9.98 -15.80
C ALA A 152 -7.47 11.31 -15.31
N GLU A 153 -8.28 12.38 -15.23
CA GLU A 153 -7.85 13.66 -14.68
C GLU A 153 -7.38 13.53 -13.21
N THR A 154 -8.08 12.75 -12.39
CA THR A 154 -7.66 12.51 -11.00
C THR A 154 -6.31 11.80 -10.96
N HIS A 155 -6.10 10.76 -11.77
CA HIS A 155 -4.84 10.03 -11.83
C HIS A 155 -3.68 10.91 -12.31
N GLU A 156 -3.87 11.69 -13.38
CA GLU A 156 -2.85 12.63 -13.86
C GLU A 156 -2.49 13.68 -12.80
N ARG A 157 -3.48 14.15 -12.04
CA ARG A 157 -3.25 15.10 -10.95
C ARG A 157 -2.47 14.46 -9.80
N VAL A 158 -2.78 13.20 -9.44
CA VAL A 158 -2.00 12.45 -8.45
C VAL A 158 -0.55 12.32 -8.88
N LEU A 159 -0.31 11.90 -10.12
CA LEU A 159 1.05 11.71 -10.66
C LEU A 159 1.85 13.00 -10.75
N ARG A 160 1.18 14.14 -11.01
CA ARG A 160 1.82 15.43 -11.18
C ARG A 160 2.13 16.12 -9.84
N ASP A 161 1.21 16.03 -8.88
CA ASP A 161 1.19 16.92 -7.72
C ASP A 161 1.50 16.23 -6.39
N TYR A 162 1.38 14.89 -6.32
CA TYR A 162 1.47 14.15 -5.06
C TYR A 162 2.64 13.18 -5.02
N ASP A 163 3.26 13.09 -3.86
CA ASP A 163 4.36 12.15 -3.59
C ASP A 163 3.82 10.80 -3.06
N ALA A 164 2.65 10.79 -2.41
CA ALA A 164 1.94 9.56 -2.04
C ALA A 164 0.44 9.81 -1.77
N VAL A 165 -0.33 8.70 -1.75
CA VAL A 165 -1.75 8.65 -1.38
C VAL A 165 -1.89 7.79 -0.14
N LEU A 166 -2.29 8.40 0.98
CA LEU A 166 -2.54 7.73 2.26
C LEU A 166 -3.97 7.20 2.27
N VAL A 167 -4.13 5.89 2.25
CA VAL A 167 -5.44 5.23 2.34
C VAL A 167 -5.68 4.82 3.79
N HIS A 168 -6.64 5.47 4.44
CA HIS A 168 -7.03 5.18 5.83
C HIS A 168 -8.02 4.01 5.86
N GLY A 169 -7.50 2.83 5.64
CA GLY A 169 -8.20 1.55 5.60
C GLY A 169 -7.20 0.40 5.66
N ASP A 170 -7.74 -0.81 5.73
CA ASP A 170 -6.96 -2.04 5.70
C ASP A 170 -7.28 -2.79 4.40
N PRO A 171 -6.29 -3.12 3.56
CA PRO A 171 -6.53 -3.80 2.29
C PRO A 171 -7.12 -5.21 2.48
N THR A 172 -6.92 -5.84 3.65
CA THR A 172 -7.55 -7.12 3.98
C THR A 172 -9.07 -6.99 4.06
N LEU A 173 -9.58 -5.85 4.56
CA LEU A 173 -11.01 -5.57 4.61
C LEU A 173 -11.51 -5.01 3.28
N ALA A 174 -10.93 -3.90 2.82
CA ALA A 174 -11.37 -3.24 1.59
C ALA A 174 -10.16 -2.64 0.85
N PRO A 175 -9.59 -3.36 -0.14
CA PRO A 175 -8.59 -2.76 -1.02
C PRO A 175 -9.22 -1.62 -1.82
N LEU A 176 -8.46 -0.57 -2.13
CA LEU A 176 -8.96 0.62 -2.83
C LEU A 176 -9.58 0.26 -4.19
N GLU A 177 -9.04 -0.75 -4.87
CA GLU A 177 -9.52 -1.29 -6.15
C GLU A 177 -10.97 -1.82 -6.08
N ALA A 178 -11.45 -2.17 -4.91
CA ALA A 178 -12.84 -2.62 -4.73
C ALA A 178 -13.85 -1.49 -4.97
N SER A 179 -13.41 -0.23 -4.86
CA SER A 179 -14.29 0.94 -4.98
C SER A 179 -13.79 1.99 -5.97
N TRP A 180 -12.51 1.99 -6.30
CA TRP A 180 -11.88 2.96 -7.19
C TRP A 180 -11.01 2.26 -8.23
N PRO A 181 -11.17 2.55 -9.53
CA PRO A 181 -10.27 2.02 -10.57
C PRO A 181 -8.86 2.58 -10.37
N VAL A 182 -7.94 1.76 -9.88
CA VAL A 182 -6.55 2.15 -9.65
C VAL A 182 -5.75 1.96 -10.94
N ASP A 183 -5.16 3.05 -11.45
CA ASP A 183 -4.20 3.01 -12.55
C ASP A 183 -2.86 2.45 -12.05
N GLU A 184 -2.22 1.59 -12.82
CA GLU A 184 -0.91 1.00 -12.47
C GLU A 184 0.16 2.05 -12.18
N ARG A 185 0.05 3.25 -12.77
CA ARG A 185 0.99 4.35 -12.54
C ARG A 185 0.86 4.98 -11.15
N ILE A 186 -0.34 5.00 -10.55
CA ILE A 186 -0.57 5.53 -9.21
C ILE A 186 -0.43 4.47 -8.12
N ARG A 187 -0.48 3.18 -8.46
CA ARG A 187 -0.35 2.07 -7.50
C ARG A 187 0.89 2.19 -6.62
N PRO A 188 2.09 2.53 -7.15
CA PRO A 188 3.29 2.70 -6.32
C PRO A 188 3.22 3.86 -5.32
N LEU A 189 2.27 4.79 -5.48
CA LEU A 189 2.07 5.93 -4.57
C LEU A 189 1.10 5.60 -3.42
N ILE A 190 0.35 4.49 -3.50
CA ILE A 190 -0.66 4.12 -2.50
C ILE A 190 0.02 3.58 -1.24
N ARG A 191 -0.37 4.10 -0.07
CA ARG A 191 0.10 3.67 1.25
C ARG A 191 -1.09 3.44 2.17
N TYR A 192 -1.34 2.18 2.51
CA TYR A 192 -2.37 1.85 3.51
C TYR A 192 -1.84 2.10 4.91
N THR A 193 -2.59 2.88 5.69
CA THR A 193 -2.18 3.27 7.05
C THR A 193 -3.04 2.60 8.14
N GLY A 194 -4.06 1.85 7.76
CA GLY A 194 -5.05 1.33 8.70
C GLY A 194 -6.17 2.34 8.99
N TYR A 195 -7.22 1.89 9.66
CA TYR A 195 -8.34 2.75 10.04
C TYR A 195 -7.93 3.77 11.09
N VAL A 196 -8.29 5.04 10.86
CA VAL A 196 -8.03 6.11 11.82
C VAL A 196 -9.12 6.10 12.89
N ASP A 197 -8.73 5.73 14.09
CA ASP A 197 -9.57 5.77 15.26
C ASP A 197 -9.50 7.17 15.92
N GLU A 198 -10.66 7.77 16.12
CA GLU A 198 -10.78 9.11 16.73
C GLU A 198 -10.67 9.08 18.25
N ASN A 199 -10.99 7.95 18.87
CA ASN A 199 -11.03 7.75 20.31
C ASN A 199 -10.02 6.68 20.74
N GLU A 200 -9.09 7.03 21.62
CA GLU A 200 -7.90 6.22 21.86
C GLU A 200 -8.05 5.12 22.90
N THR A 201 -9.12 5.07 23.67
CA THR A 201 -9.22 4.14 24.79
C THR A 201 -10.38 3.18 24.62
N PRO A 202 -10.12 1.88 24.37
CA PRO A 202 -11.15 0.88 24.56
C PRO A 202 -11.41 0.73 26.06
N MET A 203 -12.66 0.87 26.50
CA MET A 203 -13.05 0.47 27.83
C MET A 203 -13.42 -1.02 27.76
N PRO A 204 -12.67 -1.92 28.42
CA PRO A 204 -13.07 -3.32 28.49
C PRO A 204 -14.39 -3.41 29.27
N ALA A 205 -15.45 -3.87 28.64
CA ALA A 205 -16.68 -4.20 29.34
C ALA A 205 -16.50 -5.54 30.06
N VAL A 206 -16.75 -5.55 31.33
CA VAL A 206 -16.67 -6.78 32.15
C VAL A 206 -17.89 -7.68 31.90
N HIS A 207 -19.05 -7.08 31.61
CA HIS A 207 -20.29 -7.79 31.24
C HIS A 207 -21.03 -7.05 30.15
N ARG A 208 -21.34 -7.76 29.07
CA ARG A 208 -22.15 -7.22 27.96
C ARG A 208 -23.62 -7.49 28.22
N HIS A 209 -24.46 -6.50 27.99
CA HIS A 209 -25.89 -6.61 28.22
C HIS A 209 -26.71 -5.77 27.24
N GLY A 210 -27.73 -6.39 26.64
CA GLY A 210 -28.68 -5.72 25.77
C GLY A 210 -28.18 -5.41 24.37
N ILE A 211 -29.05 -4.77 23.62
CA ILE A 211 -28.88 -4.47 22.19
C ILE A 211 -28.81 -2.96 21.99
N ILE A 212 -27.80 -2.49 21.27
CA ILE A 212 -27.67 -1.09 20.91
C ILE A 212 -27.97 -0.88 19.42
N VAL A 213 -28.75 0.17 19.11
CA VAL A 213 -29.10 0.53 17.73
C VAL A 213 -28.59 1.92 17.42
N SER A 214 -27.91 2.09 16.26
CA SER A 214 -27.39 3.39 15.81
C SER A 214 -27.51 3.56 14.30
N GLY A 215 -28.21 4.60 13.85
CA GLY A 215 -28.34 4.97 12.44
C GLY A 215 -27.48 6.17 12.04
N GLY A 216 -26.40 6.47 12.81
CA GLY A 216 -25.55 7.61 12.54
C GLY A 216 -26.19 8.96 12.90
N SER A 217 -25.65 10.07 12.37
CA SER A 217 -26.07 11.43 12.72
C SER A 217 -27.20 11.99 11.87
N SER A 218 -27.48 11.41 10.69
CA SER A 218 -28.44 11.90 9.70
C SER A 218 -29.87 11.37 9.93
N ALA A 219 -30.85 11.92 9.21
CA ALA A 219 -32.20 11.39 9.17
C ALA A 219 -32.33 10.03 8.48
N ALA A 220 -31.31 9.60 7.75
CA ALA A 220 -31.29 8.32 7.01
C ALA A 220 -31.44 7.07 7.89
N GLY A 221 -31.24 7.20 9.21
CA GLY A 221 -31.45 6.10 10.17
C GLY A 221 -32.91 5.79 10.51
N LEU A 222 -33.88 6.59 10.08
CA LEU A 222 -35.28 6.45 10.49
C LEU A 222 -35.91 5.08 10.16
N PRO A 223 -35.72 4.49 8.97
CA PRO A 223 -36.22 3.14 8.68
C PRO A 223 -35.65 2.07 9.63
N LEU A 224 -34.34 2.15 9.94
CA LEU A 224 -33.66 1.24 10.87
C LEU A 224 -34.27 1.35 12.28
N TYR A 225 -34.50 2.58 12.78
CA TYR A 225 -35.08 2.78 14.10
C TYR A 225 -36.50 2.19 14.22
N ARG A 226 -37.34 2.40 13.20
CA ARG A 226 -38.70 1.84 13.15
C ARG A 226 -38.70 0.32 13.09
N ALA A 227 -37.85 -0.28 12.25
CA ALA A 227 -37.70 -1.74 12.17
C ALA A 227 -37.19 -2.31 13.50
N SER A 228 -36.24 -1.64 14.15
CA SER A 228 -35.70 -2.07 15.45
C SER A 228 -36.72 -1.99 16.58
N LEU A 229 -37.55 -0.96 16.63
CA LEU A 229 -38.66 -0.89 17.57
C LEU A 229 -39.66 -2.02 17.39
N ALA A 230 -39.97 -2.36 16.14
CA ALA A 230 -40.90 -3.46 15.84
C ALA A 230 -40.28 -4.82 16.19
N ALA A 231 -39.01 -5.07 15.89
CA ALA A 231 -38.31 -6.29 16.26
C ALA A 231 -38.14 -6.44 17.78
N ALA A 232 -37.93 -5.33 18.50
CA ALA A 232 -37.82 -5.34 19.95
C ALA A 232 -39.09 -5.86 20.66
N ARG A 233 -40.29 -5.73 20.03
CA ARG A 233 -41.53 -6.25 20.60
C ARG A 233 -41.57 -7.78 20.66
N THR A 234 -40.84 -8.46 19.78
CA THR A 234 -40.73 -9.94 19.71
C THR A 234 -39.50 -10.45 20.49
N ILE A 235 -38.51 -9.61 20.76
CA ILE A 235 -37.31 -9.91 21.54
C ILE A 235 -37.34 -9.08 22.81
N ALA A 236 -38.25 -9.41 23.72
CA ALA A 236 -38.51 -8.67 24.97
C ALA A 236 -37.65 -9.13 26.16
N ASP A 237 -36.88 -10.18 26.01
CA ASP A 237 -35.96 -10.75 27.03
C ASP A 237 -34.65 -10.00 27.14
N ARG A 238 -34.41 -8.96 26.32
CA ARG A 238 -33.24 -8.10 26.29
C ARG A 238 -33.64 -6.64 26.34
N PRO A 239 -32.93 -5.79 27.07
CA PRO A 239 -33.09 -4.35 26.95
C PRO A 239 -32.52 -3.86 25.63
N TRP A 240 -33.22 -2.92 25.01
CA TRP A 240 -32.79 -2.25 23.80
C TRP A 240 -32.52 -0.78 24.07
N ARG A 241 -31.48 -0.26 23.41
CA ARG A 241 -31.16 1.18 23.43
C ARG A 241 -31.02 1.67 22.01
N ILE A 242 -31.91 2.59 21.62
CA ILE A 242 -31.95 3.15 20.28
C ILE A 242 -31.42 4.58 20.34
N LEU A 243 -30.27 4.81 19.72
CA LEU A 243 -29.59 6.11 19.66
C LEU A 243 -29.97 6.84 18.37
N VAL A 244 -30.85 7.79 18.47
CA VAL A 244 -31.42 8.52 17.32
C VAL A 244 -30.53 9.70 16.96
N GLY A 245 -30.08 9.75 15.69
CA GLY A 245 -29.26 10.83 15.17
C GLY A 245 -29.94 12.20 15.29
N ARG A 246 -29.14 13.24 15.52
CA ARG A 246 -29.65 14.62 15.70
C ARG A 246 -30.27 15.20 14.44
N GLY A 247 -29.99 14.64 13.25
CA GLY A 247 -30.60 15.00 11.98
C GLY A 247 -32.04 14.52 11.81
N VAL A 248 -32.53 13.64 12.69
CA VAL A 248 -33.95 13.21 12.71
C VAL A 248 -34.78 14.33 13.36
N ALA A 249 -35.86 14.73 12.67
CA ALA A 249 -36.78 15.78 13.15
C ALA A 249 -37.34 15.47 14.54
N GLU A 250 -37.60 16.47 15.33
CA GLU A 250 -38.05 16.30 16.73
C GLU A 250 -39.38 15.54 16.80
N ALA A 251 -40.32 15.81 15.88
CA ALA A 251 -41.59 15.13 15.83
C ALA A 251 -41.42 13.61 15.63
N GLU A 252 -40.53 13.19 14.72
CA GLU A 252 -40.21 11.76 14.46
C GLU A 252 -39.53 11.13 15.68
N PHE A 253 -38.66 11.87 16.35
CA PHE A 253 -38.00 11.38 17.56
C PHE A 253 -39.02 11.14 18.71
N LEU A 254 -39.94 12.06 18.92
CA LEU A 254 -40.99 11.90 19.92
C LEU A 254 -41.94 10.75 19.59
N ASP A 255 -42.26 10.54 18.32
CA ASP A 255 -43.06 9.39 17.86
C ASP A 255 -42.37 8.07 18.15
N LEU A 256 -41.05 7.96 17.87
CA LEU A 256 -40.25 6.79 18.23
C LEU A 256 -40.27 6.52 19.74
N GLN A 257 -40.14 7.58 20.57
CA GLN A 257 -40.20 7.45 22.03
C GLN A 257 -41.57 6.96 22.52
N ALA A 258 -42.64 7.58 22.01
CA ALA A 258 -44.01 7.21 22.39
C ALA A 258 -44.37 5.78 21.98
N SER A 259 -43.79 5.26 20.90
CA SER A 259 -44.02 3.92 20.39
C SER A 259 -43.17 2.83 21.06
N ALA A 260 -42.23 3.19 21.93
CA ALA A 260 -41.25 2.30 22.51
C ALA A 260 -41.87 1.41 23.63
N PRO A 261 -41.67 0.07 23.59
CA PRO A 261 -42.00 -0.81 24.71
C PRO A 261 -41.17 -0.49 25.97
N ALA A 262 -41.61 -0.94 27.13
CA ALA A 262 -41.01 -0.64 28.42
C ALA A 262 -39.52 -1.07 28.56
N HIS A 263 -39.08 -2.08 27.83
CA HIS A 263 -37.68 -2.56 27.81
C HIS A 263 -36.82 -1.86 26.74
N VAL A 264 -37.35 -0.86 26.01
CA VAL A 264 -36.66 -0.12 24.98
C VAL A 264 -36.46 1.32 25.40
N THR A 265 -35.21 1.77 25.45
CA THR A 265 -34.86 3.18 25.70
C THR A 265 -34.57 3.85 24.35
N VAL A 266 -35.32 4.90 24.01
CA VAL A 266 -35.06 5.74 22.82
C VAL A 266 -34.53 7.09 23.28
N GLU A 267 -33.31 7.42 22.86
CA GLU A 267 -32.65 8.68 23.24
C GLU A 267 -31.86 9.28 22.06
N ARG A 268 -31.52 10.54 22.14
CA ARG A 268 -30.65 11.18 21.15
C ARG A 268 -29.25 10.62 21.21
N ALA A 269 -28.56 10.57 20.05
CA ALA A 269 -27.17 10.14 19.93
C ALA A 269 -26.26 10.84 20.94
N ARG A 270 -25.43 10.08 21.64
CA ARG A 270 -24.64 10.45 22.81
C ARG A 270 -23.15 10.50 22.47
N PRO A 271 -22.36 11.36 23.14
CA PRO A 271 -20.91 11.42 22.95
C PRO A 271 -20.16 10.18 23.50
N ASP A 272 -20.76 9.46 24.47
CA ASP A 272 -20.21 8.23 25.05
C ASP A 272 -20.65 6.95 24.32
N PHE A 273 -20.98 7.05 23.04
CA PHE A 273 -21.44 5.94 22.18
C PHE A 273 -20.55 4.71 22.30
N ARG A 274 -19.22 4.90 22.23
CA ARG A 274 -18.25 3.78 22.31
C ARG A 274 -18.29 3.06 23.66
N ALA A 275 -18.48 3.78 24.76
CA ALA A 275 -18.62 3.17 26.09
C ALA A 275 -19.89 2.33 26.17
N LEU A 276 -21.02 2.84 25.62
CA LEU A 276 -22.27 2.09 25.52
C LEU A 276 -22.11 0.85 24.64
N LEU A 277 -21.42 0.98 23.50
CA LEU A 277 -21.17 -0.08 22.54
C LEU A 277 -20.32 -1.22 23.15
N SER A 278 -19.28 -0.89 23.93
CA SER A 278 -18.45 -1.89 24.60
C SER A 278 -19.24 -2.74 25.60
N GLY A 279 -20.30 -2.17 26.18
CA GLY A 279 -21.20 -2.86 27.12
C GLY A 279 -22.35 -3.63 26.46
N ALA A 280 -22.50 -3.58 25.14
CA ALA A 280 -23.60 -4.24 24.44
C ALA A 280 -23.29 -5.69 24.08
N GLU A 281 -24.31 -6.56 24.14
CA GLU A 281 -24.24 -7.95 23.63
C GLU A 281 -24.24 -7.97 22.11
N LEU A 282 -24.97 -7.04 21.49
CA LEU A 282 -25.15 -6.94 20.05
C LEU A 282 -25.33 -5.49 19.63
N SER A 283 -24.78 -5.12 18.47
CA SER A 283 -25.05 -3.85 17.80
C SER A 283 -25.87 -4.06 16.54
N VAL A 284 -26.86 -3.18 16.31
CA VAL A 284 -27.56 -3.04 15.04
C VAL A 284 -27.27 -1.63 14.50
N SER A 285 -26.52 -1.52 13.43
CA SER A 285 -25.98 -0.21 13.03
C SER A 285 -25.92 -0.03 11.52
N GLN A 286 -25.90 1.23 11.07
CA GLN A 286 -25.46 1.55 9.71
C GLN A 286 -23.94 1.33 9.58
N ALA A 287 -23.46 1.10 8.33
CA ALA A 287 -22.06 0.76 8.04
C ALA A 287 -21.19 1.98 7.71
N GLY A 288 -21.41 3.12 8.37
CA GLY A 288 -20.55 4.30 8.23
C GLY A 288 -19.12 4.04 8.73
N TYR A 289 -18.13 4.73 8.15
CA TYR A 289 -16.70 4.55 8.48
C TYR A 289 -16.44 4.54 9.99
N ASN A 290 -16.83 5.62 10.70
CA ASN A 290 -16.55 5.75 12.13
C ASN A 290 -17.31 4.71 12.97
N THR A 291 -18.54 4.40 12.61
CA THR A 291 -19.34 3.36 13.29
C THR A 291 -18.63 1.99 13.18
N VAL A 292 -18.11 1.66 12.00
CA VAL A 292 -17.39 0.39 11.79
C VAL A 292 -16.08 0.35 12.58
N VAL A 293 -15.33 1.46 12.64
CA VAL A 293 -14.14 1.56 13.50
C VAL A 293 -14.51 1.31 14.97
N ASP A 294 -15.59 1.91 15.45
CA ASP A 294 -16.08 1.69 16.83
C ASP A 294 -16.48 0.23 17.09
N LEU A 295 -17.19 -0.40 16.13
CA LEU A 295 -17.60 -1.80 16.22
C LEU A 295 -16.39 -2.75 16.28
N LEU A 296 -15.43 -2.56 15.38
CA LEU A 296 -14.21 -3.37 15.34
C LEU A 296 -13.36 -3.19 16.60
N ARG A 297 -13.26 -1.96 17.10
CA ARG A 297 -12.50 -1.66 18.32
C ARG A 297 -13.14 -2.27 19.56
N CYS A 298 -14.46 -2.23 19.67
CA CYS A 298 -15.20 -2.80 20.79
C CYS A 298 -15.34 -4.33 20.68
N GLY A 299 -15.14 -4.92 19.49
CA GLY A 299 -15.32 -6.34 19.24
C GLY A 299 -16.73 -6.81 19.60
N VAL A 300 -17.76 -5.97 19.34
CA VAL A 300 -19.15 -6.31 19.59
C VAL A 300 -19.74 -7.05 18.38
N PRO A 301 -20.47 -8.16 18.56
CA PRO A 301 -21.23 -8.78 17.48
C PRO A 301 -22.15 -7.75 16.82
N SER A 302 -22.16 -7.69 15.48
CA SER A 302 -22.79 -6.59 14.78
C SER A 302 -23.68 -7.06 13.63
N ILE A 303 -24.83 -6.41 13.49
CA ILE A 303 -25.69 -6.48 12.33
C ILE A 303 -25.62 -5.13 11.64
N LEU A 304 -25.20 -5.13 10.38
CA LEU A 304 -25.05 -3.93 9.58
C LEU A 304 -26.24 -3.79 8.62
N VAL A 305 -26.92 -2.67 8.70
CA VAL A 305 -27.96 -2.26 7.77
C VAL A 305 -27.43 -1.06 7.00
N PRO A 306 -26.76 -1.27 5.84
CA PRO A 306 -26.15 -0.17 5.10
C PRO A 306 -27.22 0.78 4.58
N PHE A 307 -26.94 2.08 4.60
CA PHE A 307 -27.75 3.07 3.90
C PHE A 307 -27.46 2.99 2.39
N GLU A 308 -28.49 2.82 1.59
CA GLU A 308 -28.39 2.58 0.14
C GLU A 308 -29.17 3.59 -0.72
N ALA A 309 -29.78 4.62 -0.11
CA ALA A 309 -30.57 5.59 -0.85
C ALA A 309 -29.74 6.45 -1.80
N GLY A 310 -30.24 6.70 -2.97
CA GLY A 310 -29.56 7.46 -4.03
C GLY A 310 -28.49 6.65 -4.74
N HIS A 311 -27.27 7.13 -4.78
CA HIS A 311 -26.11 6.45 -5.38
C HIS A 311 -25.06 6.09 -4.31
N GLU A 312 -25.48 5.94 -3.05
CA GLU A 312 -24.58 5.60 -1.94
C GLU A 312 -24.25 4.11 -1.98
N THR A 313 -23.01 3.79 -2.27
CA THR A 313 -22.52 2.39 -2.37
C THR A 313 -21.47 2.06 -1.32
N GLU A 314 -20.96 3.05 -0.63
CA GLU A 314 -19.85 2.91 0.31
C GLU A 314 -20.20 2.03 1.51
N GLN A 315 -21.36 2.30 2.13
CA GLN A 315 -21.80 1.54 3.29
C GLN A 315 -22.11 0.10 2.93
N ARG A 316 -22.73 -0.12 1.77
CA ARG A 316 -23.03 -1.47 1.27
C ARG A 316 -21.75 -2.27 1.06
N LEU A 317 -20.78 -1.74 0.32
CA LEU A 317 -19.53 -2.43 0.06
C LEU A 317 -18.79 -2.76 1.36
N ARG A 318 -18.75 -1.83 2.32
CA ARG A 318 -18.11 -2.06 3.62
C ARG A 318 -18.82 -3.16 4.41
N ALA A 319 -20.15 -3.15 4.45
CA ALA A 319 -20.94 -4.19 5.12
C ALA A 319 -20.75 -5.58 4.48
N GLU A 320 -20.75 -5.66 3.15
CA GLU A 320 -20.50 -6.90 2.40
C GLU A 320 -19.11 -7.48 2.72
N ARG A 321 -18.08 -6.63 2.76
CA ARG A 321 -16.71 -7.05 3.10
C ARG A 321 -16.59 -7.54 4.54
N LEU A 322 -17.20 -6.84 5.48
CA LEU A 322 -17.24 -7.27 6.89
C LEU A 322 -17.99 -8.61 7.05
N ALA A 323 -19.09 -8.78 6.34
CA ALA A 323 -19.84 -10.03 6.37
C ALA A 323 -19.04 -11.19 5.75
N ALA A 324 -18.36 -10.97 4.62
CA ALA A 324 -17.50 -11.97 3.97
C ALA A 324 -16.35 -12.43 4.87
N LEU A 325 -15.77 -11.52 5.69
CA LEU A 325 -14.75 -11.84 6.69
C LEU A 325 -15.33 -12.43 7.98
N GLY A 326 -16.66 -12.56 8.06
CA GLY A 326 -17.31 -13.06 9.26
C GLY A 326 -17.28 -12.10 10.45
N LEU A 327 -17.01 -10.82 10.26
CA LEU A 327 -16.92 -9.79 11.30
C LEU A 327 -18.27 -9.18 11.67
N ALA A 328 -19.24 -9.25 10.76
CA ALA A 328 -20.60 -8.78 10.97
C ALA A 328 -21.60 -9.66 10.21
N GLU A 329 -22.89 -9.49 10.47
CA GLU A 329 -23.97 -9.93 9.61
C GLU A 329 -24.53 -8.71 8.87
N MET A 330 -24.96 -8.86 7.61
CA MET A 330 -25.54 -7.76 6.84
C MET A 330 -27.02 -8.06 6.55
N VAL A 331 -27.86 -7.04 6.73
CA VAL A 331 -29.24 -6.99 6.23
C VAL A 331 -29.32 -5.85 5.23
N PRO A 332 -29.48 -6.09 3.92
CA PRO A 332 -29.63 -5.02 2.93
C PRO A 332 -30.82 -4.11 3.27
N GLU A 333 -30.69 -2.80 3.02
CA GLU A 333 -31.78 -1.85 3.31
C GLU A 333 -33.08 -2.21 2.59
N ALA A 334 -32.98 -2.72 1.35
CA ALA A 334 -34.13 -3.16 0.56
C ALA A 334 -34.84 -4.40 1.15
N GLU A 335 -34.16 -5.19 1.96
CA GLU A 335 -34.69 -6.39 2.62
C GLU A 335 -35.07 -6.12 4.09
N LEU A 336 -34.89 -4.89 4.56
CA LEU A 336 -35.14 -4.51 5.94
C LEU A 336 -36.63 -4.66 6.27
N SER A 337 -36.94 -5.61 7.09
CA SER A 337 -38.28 -5.90 7.63
C SER A 337 -38.15 -6.31 9.09
N VAL A 338 -39.27 -6.40 9.78
CA VAL A 338 -39.32 -6.92 11.16
C VAL A 338 -38.75 -8.33 11.23
N GLN A 339 -39.15 -9.18 10.29
CA GLN A 339 -38.75 -10.59 10.25
C GLN A 339 -37.27 -10.77 9.92
N SER A 340 -36.74 -10.05 8.92
CA SER A 340 -35.33 -10.15 8.55
C SER A 340 -34.44 -9.66 9.67
N LEU A 341 -34.80 -8.54 10.32
CA LEU A 341 -34.04 -7.98 11.42
C LEU A 341 -34.09 -8.85 12.67
N GLU A 342 -35.29 -9.37 13.03
CA GLU A 342 -35.46 -10.30 14.14
C GLU A 342 -34.60 -11.56 13.95
N GLY A 343 -34.66 -12.15 12.75
CA GLY A 343 -33.86 -13.33 12.41
C GLY A 343 -32.34 -13.04 12.56
N ALA A 344 -31.87 -11.91 12.05
CA ALA A 344 -30.48 -11.50 12.17
C ALA A 344 -30.07 -11.27 13.64
N VAL A 345 -30.92 -10.61 14.43
CA VAL A 345 -30.66 -10.37 15.87
C VAL A 345 -30.54 -11.70 16.63
N ARG A 346 -31.45 -12.66 16.40
CA ARG A 346 -31.38 -13.98 17.04
C ARG A 346 -30.10 -14.74 16.67
N ARG A 347 -29.70 -14.71 15.39
CA ARG A 347 -28.42 -15.32 14.95
C ARG A 347 -27.22 -14.62 15.56
N GLY A 348 -27.22 -13.29 15.58
CA GLY A 348 -26.14 -12.48 16.17
C GLY A 348 -25.94 -12.76 17.66
N LEU A 349 -27.02 -12.87 18.44
CA LEU A 349 -26.99 -13.21 19.86
C LEU A 349 -26.53 -14.65 20.13
N ALA A 350 -26.85 -15.59 19.21
CA ALA A 350 -26.44 -17.00 19.33
C ALA A 350 -25.00 -17.27 18.84
N ARG A 351 -24.37 -16.28 18.19
CA ARG A 351 -23.04 -16.45 17.59
C ARG A 351 -21.95 -16.47 18.64
N PRO A 352 -21.11 -17.53 18.69
CA PRO A 352 -19.97 -17.55 19.58
C PRO A 352 -18.95 -16.47 19.17
N PRO A 353 -18.19 -15.93 20.13
CA PRO A 353 -17.06 -15.05 19.81
C PRO A 353 -16.11 -15.76 18.83
N SER A 354 -15.91 -15.18 17.67
CA SER A 354 -14.93 -15.68 16.67
C SER A 354 -13.65 -14.88 16.77
N PRO A 355 -12.47 -15.51 16.63
CA PRO A 355 -11.24 -14.73 16.50
C PRO A 355 -11.36 -13.85 15.26
N ALA A 356 -11.38 -12.54 15.47
CA ALA A 356 -11.43 -11.58 14.37
C ALA A 356 -10.08 -11.53 13.65
N PRO A 357 -10.04 -11.41 12.30
CA PRO A 357 -8.81 -11.07 11.60
C PRO A 357 -8.28 -9.75 12.16
N ALA A 358 -6.95 -9.64 12.24
CA ALA A 358 -6.29 -8.45 12.77
C ALA A 358 -6.42 -7.29 11.78
N ILE A 359 -7.51 -6.53 11.87
CA ILE A 359 -7.70 -5.29 11.12
C ILE A 359 -6.92 -4.17 11.80
N ALA A 360 -6.14 -3.42 11.02
CA ALA A 360 -5.33 -2.32 11.54
C ALA A 360 -6.23 -1.12 11.94
N LEU A 361 -6.33 -0.84 13.24
CA LEU A 361 -7.14 0.24 13.82
C LEU A 361 -6.28 1.38 14.43
N ASP A 362 -4.98 1.33 14.25
CA ASP A 362 -3.99 2.30 14.74
C ASP A 362 -3.53 3.28 13.63
N GLY A 363 -4.43 3.57 12.69
CA GLY A 363 -4.13 4.30 11.46
C GLY A 363 -3.52 5.69 11.67
N ALA A 364 -3.87 6.39 12.74
CA ALA A 364 -3.26 7.69 13.02
C ALA A 364 -1.76 7.57 13.34
N VAL A 365 -1.37 6.59 14.16
CA VAL A 365 0.03 6.32 14.52
C VAL A 365 0.81 5.81 13.30
N ARG A 366 0.22 4.87 12.55
CA ARG A 366 0.82 4.36 11.31
C ARG A 366 0.98 5.43 10.24
N THR A 367 0.05 6.39 10.16
CA THR A 367 0.17 7.53 9.25
C THR A 367 1.41 8.35 9.58
N VAL A 368 1.63 8.69 10.85
CA VAL A 368 2.83 9.44 11.28
C VAL A 368 4.09 8.66 10.90
N ALA A 369 4.17 7.37 11.22
CA ALA A 369 5.32 6.53 10.89
C ALA A 369 5.55 6.44 9.37
N ALA A 370 4.49 6.24 8.57
CA ALA A 370 4.59 6.21 7.11
C ALA A 370 5.11 7.54 6.54
N VAL A 371 4.65 8.67 7.07
CA VAL A 371 5.07 10.01 6.64
C VAL A 371 6.52 10.30 7.07
N GLU A 372 6.91 9.95 8.30
CA GLU A 372 8.31 10.06 8.76
C GLU A 372 9.25 9.24 7.86
N ASN A 373 8.84 8.03 7.47
CA ASN A 373 9.58 7.18 6.53
C ASN A 373 9.68 7.83 5.13
N LEU A 374 8.58 8.38 4.60
CA LEU A 374 8.58 9.10 3.33
C LEU A 374 9.52 10.32 3.36
N VAL A 375 9.50 11.11 4.44
CA VAL A 375 10.41 12.25 4.62
C VAL A 375 11.86 11.80 4.70
N SER A 376 12.14 10.75 5.43
CA SER A 376 13.49 10.19 5.55
C SER A 376 14.02 9.68 4.20
N SER A 377 13.13 9.14 3.39
CA SER A 377 13.42 8.60 2.06
C SER A 377 13.42 9.70 0.97
N ALA A 378 12.72 10.81 1.15
CA ALA A 378 12.56 11.87 0.14
C ALA A 378 13.90 12.47 -0.35
N PRO A 379 14.89 12.80 0.51
CA PRO A 379 16.17 13.28 0.03
C PRO A 379 16.91 12.25 -0.83
N ALA A 380 16.74 10.96 -0.53
CA ALA A 380 17.33 9.87 -1.29
C ALA A 380 16.54 9.59 -2.59
N LEU A 381 15.20 9.65 -2.55
CA LEU A 381 14.32 9.52 -3.73
C LEU A 381 14.55 10.67 -4.74
N HIS A 382 14.77 11.89 -4.26
CA HIS A 382 15.02 13.08 -5.10
C HIS A 382 16.50 13.39 -5.31
N ARG A 383 17.42 12.63 -4.69
CA ARG A 383 18.85 12.81 -4.88
C ARG A 383 19.20 12.70 -6.37
N LYS A 384 19.81 13.73 -6.89
CA LYS A 384 20.31 13.72 -8.26
C LYS A 384 21.44 12.70 -8.34
N ILE A 385 21.17 11.55 -8.98
CA ILE A 385 22.20 10.54 -9.24
C ILE A 385 23.02 11.03 -10.44
N ASP A 386 24.33 11.11 -10.28
CA ASP A 386 25.23 11.39 -11.40
C ASP A 386 25.49 10.09 -12.18
N TRP A 387 24.81 9.96 -13.29
CA TRP A 387 24.95 8.83 -14.22
C TRP A 387 26.09 9.01 -15.23
N SER A 388 26.76 10.17 -15.25
CA SER A 388 27.80 10.49 -16.24
C SER A 388 28.91 9.44 -16.34
N PRO A 389 29.37 8.79 -15.25
CA PRO A 389 30.37 7.73 -15.38
C PRO A 389 29.87 6.53 -16.21
N LEU A 390 28.63 6.09 -15.95
CA LEU A 390 28.02 4.98 -16.70
C LEU A 390 27.78 5.37 -18.15
N ASP A 391 27.27 6.58 -18.40
CA ASP A 391 27.02 7.05 -19.77
C ASP A 391 28.29 7.08 -20.60
N ARG A 392 29.38 7.65 -20.08
CA ARG A 392 30.68 7.68 -20.77
C ARG A 392 31.22 6.28 -21.08
N ALA A 393 31.07 5.35 -20.11
CA ALA A 393 31.52 3.98 -20.32
C ALA A 393 30.71 3.28 -21.43
N LEU A 394 29.38 3.49 -21.45
CA LEU A 394 28.50 2.95 -22.50
C LEU A 394 28.78 3.57 -23.88
N ASP A 395 29.02 4.88 -23.94
CA ASP A 395 29.39 5.58 -25.18
C ASP A 395 30.72 5.05 -25.72
N GLN A 396 31.73 4.89 -24.84
CA GLN A 396 33.02 4.30 -25.21
C GLN A 396 32.88 2.87 -25.72
N ALA A 397 32.04 2.05 -25.10
CA ALA A 397 31.78 0.69 -25.56
C ALA A 397 31.15 0.69 -26.96
N MET A 398 30.19 1.58 -27.21
CA MET A 398 29.55 1.74 -28.50
C MET A 398 30.56 2.19 -29.58
N ASP A 399 31.40 3.20 -29.30
CA ASP A 399 32.44 3.69 -30.22
C ASP A 399 33.47 2.63 -30.59
N GLN A 400 33.75 1.71 -29.66
CA GLN A 400 34.69 0.58 -29.90
C GLN A 400 34.01 -0.69 -30.42
N GLY A 401 32.70 -0.67 -30.65
CA GLY A 401 31.93 -1.81 -31.16
C GLY A 401 31.87 -2.99 -30.16
N VAL A 402 32.03 -2.74 -28.86
CA VAL A 402 31.90 -3.75 -27.81
C VAL A 402 30.44 -3.86 -27.39
N PRO A 403 29.78 -5.00 -27.63
CA PRO A 403 28.36 -5.13 -27.31
C PRO A 403 28.18 -5.24 -25.78
N ILE A 404 27.50 -4.31 -25.17
CA ILE A 404 27.14 -4.33 -23.76
C ILE A 404 25.71 -4.85 -23.61
N ARG A 405 25.56 -5.91 -22.85
CA ARG A 405 24.29 -6.56 -22.55
C ARG A 405 24.09 -6.61 -21.05
N PHE A 406 22.83 -6.52 -20.60
CA PHE A 406 22.46 -6.64 -19.18
C PHE A 406 21.54 -7.85 -18.98
N TRP A 407 21.55 -8.41 -17.78
CA TRP A 407 20.56 -9.36 -17.32
C TRP A 407 20.21 -9.08 -15.86
N TRP A 408 19.04 -9.55 -15.42
CA TRP A 408 18.52 -9.25 -14.09
C TRP A 408 18.28 -10.53 -13.31
N ARG A 409 18.89 -10.67 -12.14
CA ARG A 409 18.64 -11.73 -11.18
C ARG A 409 18.05 -11.13 -9.92
N ASP A 410 16.98 -11.76 -9.41
CA ASP A 410 16.38 -11.42 -8.12
C ASP A 410 16.41 -12.67 -7.24
N ASP A 411 16.91 -12.54 -6.00
CA ASP A 411 17.13 -13.66 -5.09
C ASP A 411 16.04 -13.75 -4.00
N ASP A 412 15.93 -14.92 -3.33
CA ASP A 412 15.09 -15.23 -2.16
C ASP A 412 13.59 -15.43 -2.41
N ALA A 413 13.16 -15.71 -3.62
CA ALA A 413 11.75 -15.95 -3.91
C ALA A 413 11.24 -17.27 -3.33
N VAL A 414 10.03 -17.25 -2.73
CA VAL A 414 9.35 -18.46 -2.23
C VAL A 414 7.85 -18.47 -2.55
N ALA A 415 7.19 -17.30 -2.63
CA ALA A 415 5.75 -17.15 -2.78
C ALA A 415 5.39 -15.95 -3.65
N ASP A 416 4.12 -15.86 -4.09
CA ASP A 416 3.56 -14.65 -4.68
C ASP A 416 3.29 -13.62 -3.56
N THR A 417 3.97 -12.48 -3.63
CA THR A 417 3.92 -11.42 -2.62
C THR A 417 3.69 -10.07 -3.29
N PRO A 418 3.20 -9.05 -2.55
CA PRO A 418 3.12 -7.68 -3.09
C PRO A 418 4.47 -7.12 -3.56
N ALA A 419 5.57 -7.53 -2.93
CA ALA A 419 6.91 -7.14 -3.35
C ALA A 419 7.31 -7.80 -4.68
N LEU A 420 6.96 -9.08 -4.87
CA LEU A 420 7.13 -9.78 -6.15
C LEU A 420 6.27 -9.13 -7.25
N ASP A 421 5.02 -8.78 -6.96
CA ASP A 421 4.17 -8.09 -7.93
C ASP A 421 4.78 -6.75 -8.38
N ARG A 422 5.38 -5.99 -7.46
CA ARG A 422 6.12 -4.75 -7.78
C ARG A 422 7.32 -4.99 -8.68
N LEU A 423 8.10 -6.04 -8.41
CA LEU A 423 9.24 -6.45 -9.24
C LEU A 423 8.79 -6.78 -10.66
N LEU A 424 7.77 -7.64 -10.78
CA LEU A 424 7.23 -8.09 -12.06
C LEU A 424 6.55 -6.94 -12.83
N GLY A 425 5.87 -6.03 -12.12
CA GLY A 425 5.31 -4.81 -12.70
C GLY A 425 6.37 -3.91 -13.32
N LEU A 426 7.51 -3.75 -12.65
CA LEU A 426 8.65 -3.01 -13.18
C LEU A 426 9.25 -3.72 -14.42
N ALA A 427 9.42 -5.03 -14.36
CA ALA A 427 9.92 -5.83 -15.49
C ALA A 427 9.01 -5.75 -16.72
N ARG A 428 7.70 -5.89 -16.54
CA ARG A 428 6.70 -5.75 -17.62
C ARG A 428 6.77 -4.38 -18.30
N ARG A 429 6.86 -3.30 -17.50
CA ARG A 429 6.92 -1.91 -18.02
C ARG A 429 8.07 -1.69 -18.99
N TYR A 430 9.22 -2.32 -18.75
CA TYR A 430 10.42 -2.17 -19.58
C TYR A 430 10.73 -3.41 -20.42
N ALA A 431 9.80 -4.36 -20.51
CA ALA A 431 9.95 -5.63 -21.24
C ALA A 431 11.23 -6.42 -20.84
N ALA A 432 11.68 -6.28 -19.58
CA ALA A 432 12.88 -6.90 -19.05
C ALA A 432 12.65 -8.37 -18.71
N GLY A 433 13.66 -9.24 -18.96
CA GLY A 433 13.69 -10.60 -18.45
C GLY A 433 14.23 -10.65 -17.03
N ILE A 434 13.73 -11.57 -16.19
CA ILE A 434 14.19 -11.79 -14.80
C ILE A 434 14.48 -13.26 -14.56
N GLY A 435 15.68 -13.55 -14.02
CA GLY A 435 16.02 -14.82 -13.38
C GLY A 435 15.67 -14.73 -11.88
N LEU A 436 14.59 -15.38 -11.48
CA LEU A 436 14.12 -15.38 -10.11
C LEU A 436 14.70 -16.57 -9.35
N ALA A 437 15.70 -16.35 -8.52
CA ALA A 437 16.33 -17.41 -7.74
C ALA A 437 15.43 -17.79 -6.56
N ALA A 438 14.80 -18.96 -6.67
CA ALA A 438 13.83 -19.48 -5.71
C ALA A 438 14.47 -20.44 -4.72
N ILE A 439 14.11 -20.36 -3.44
CA ILE A 439 14.60 -21.25 -2.37
C ILE A 439 13.74 -22.53 -2.37
N PRO A 440 14.28 -23.69 -2.79
CA PRO A 440 13.47 -24.88 -3.06
C PRO A 440 12.68 -25.41 -1.86
N SER A 441 13.24 -25.35 -0.66
CA SER A 441 12.58 -25.87 0.55
C SER A 441 11.36 -25.04 0.99
N GLY A 442 11.20 -23.82 0.44
CA GLY A 442 10.12 -22.89 0.80
C GLY A 442 9.18 -22.55 -0.36
N ILE A 443 9.31 -23.15 -1.53
CA ILE A 443 8.48 -22.83 -2.70
C ILE A 443 7.01 -23.15 -2.42
N GLU A 444 6.17 -22.15 -2.55
CA GLU A 444 4.73 -22.27 -2.48
C GLU A 444 4.08 -22.41 -3.88
N ALA A 445 2.91 -23.04 -3.93
CA ALA A 445 2.13 -23.16 -5.17
C ALA A 445 1.69 -21.81 -5.74
N SER A 446 1.66 -20.75 -4.92
CA SER A 446 1.37 -19.37 -5.32
C SER A 446 2.43 -18.85 -6.30
N LEU A 447 3.72 -19.11 -6.05
CA LEU A 447 4.82 -18.72 -6.92
C LEU A 447 4.73 -19.39 -8.29
N ALA A 448 4.45 -20.71 -8.33
CA ALA A 448 4.33 -21.46 -9.58
C ALA A 448 3.21 -20.90 -10.48
N ARG A 449 2.03 -20.61 -9.88
CA ARG A 449 0.92 -19.98 -10.62
C ARG A 449 1.32 -18.62 -11.17
N ARG A 450 1.97 -17.80 -10.37
CA ARG A 450 2.42 -16.47 -10.79
C ARG A 450 3.39 -16.54 -11.96
N LEU A 451 4.39 -17.41 -11.90
CA LEU A 451 5.39 -17.55 -12.96
C LEU A 451 4.82 -18.09 -14.28
N ALA A 452 3.73 -18.86 -14.23
CA ALA A 452 3.08 -19.35 -15.45
C ALA A 452 2.52 -18.19 -16.31
N GLU A 453 2.17 -17.07 -15.69
CA GLU A 453 1.62 -15.86 -16.34
C GLU A 453 2.72 -14.90 -16.86
N GLU A 454 4.00 -15.15 -16.51
CA GLU A 454 5.12 -14.24 -16.79
C GLU A 454 6.08 -14.83 -17.84
N PRO A 455 5.89 -14.55 -19.15
CA PRO A 455 6.64 -15.21 -20.21
C PRO A 455 8.15 -14.95 -20.21
N LYS A 456 8.60 -13.83 -19.65
CA LYS A 456 10.03 -13.44 -19.60
C LYS A 456 10.69 -13.70 -18.24
N VAL A 457 9.99 -14.37 -17.30
CA VAL A 457 10.51 -14.68 -15.99
C VAL A 457 10.76 -16.17 -15.87
N PHE A 458 11.97 -16.53 -15.48
CA PHE A 458 12.39 -17.91 -15.26
C PHE A 458 12.91 -18.08 -13.85
N ALA A 459 12.53 -19.18 -13.20
CA ALA A 459 13.08 -19.54 -11.92
C ALA A 459 14.47 -20.16 -12.04
N LEU A 460 15.33 -19.88 -11.08
CA LEU A 460 16.65 -20.47 -10.87
C LEU A 460 16.64 -21.16 -9.49
N VAL A 461 17.59 -22.06 -9.24
CA VAL A 461 17.65 -22.83 -7.98
C VAL A 461 18.54 -22.11 -6.98
N HIS A 462 17.97 -21.54 -5.91
CA HIS A 462 18.70 -20.77 -4.88
C HIS A 462 19.07 -21.63 -3.68
N GLY A 463 20.17 -22.39 -3.81
CA GLY A 463 20.59 -23.36 -2.81
C GLY A 463 19.53 -24.41 -2.52
N TRP A 464 19.42 -24.83 -1.26
CA TRP A 464 18.37 -25.70 -0.76
C TRP A 464 17.38 -24.98 0.16
N SER A 465 17.87 -24.40 1.26
CA SER A 465 17.04 -23.80 2.33
C SER A 465 17.50 -22.42 2.75
N HIS A 466 18.54 -21.89 2.14
CA HIS A 466 19.21 -20.64 2.51
C HIS A 466 19.72 -20.65 3.97
N ALA A 467 20.12 -21.84 4.48
CA ALA A 467 20.66 -22.01 5.82
C ALA A 467 22.16 -21.69 5.87
N ASP A 468 22.58 -20.93 6.88
CA ASP A 468 24.00 -20.66 7.13
C ASP A 468 24.62 -21.82 7.90
N HIS A 469 25.63 -22.47 7.32
CA HIS A 469 26.37 -23.56 7.94
C HIS A 469 27.82 -23.17 8.24
N ALA A 470 28.21 -21.91 8.06
CA ALA A 470 29.55 -21.44 8.35
C ALA A 470 29.82 -21.42 9.86
N SER A 471 31.07 -21.66 10.25
CA SER A 471 31.51 -21.54 11.64
C SER A 471 31.42 -20.08 12.14
N ALA A 472 31.31 -19.90 13.45
CA ALA A 472 31.29 -18.57 14.03
C ALA A 472 32.53 -17.74 13.62
N GLY A 473 32.29 -16.56 13.03
CA GLY A 473 33.35 -15.68 12.52
C GLY A 473 33.73 -15.88 11.06
N GLU A 474 33.22 -16.93 10.38
CA GLU A 474 33.39 -17.13 8.96
C GLU A 474 32.28 -16.45 8.15
N LYS A 475 32.52 -16.30 6.85
CA LYS A 475 31.49 -15.74 5.93
C LYS A 475 30.38 -16.75 5.72
N ARG A 476 29.14 -16.31 5.90
CA ARG A 476 27.94 -17.15 5.69
C ARG A 476 27.99 -17.91 4.37
N ALA A 477 27.68 -19.19 4.40
CA ALA A 477 27.57 -20.03 3.22
C ALA A 477 26.73 -21.28 3.52
N GLU A 478 25.80 -21.62 2.63
CA GLU A 478 25.07 -22.88 2.66
C GLU A 478 25.92 -24.00 2.04
N PHE A 479 26.61 -23.72 0.94
CA PHE A 479 27.42 -24.66 0.18
C PHE A 479 28.92 -24.33 0.28
N GLY A 480 29.37 -23.95 1.47
CA GLY A 480 30.76 -23.60 1.73
C GLY A 480 31.69 -24.78 1.96
N PRO A 481 33.05 -24.57 1.93
CA PRO A 481 34.04 -25.62 2.04
C PRO A 481 34.09 -26.31 3.43
N HIS A 482 33.39 -25.79 4.41
CA HIS A 482 33.28 -26.35 5.77
C HIS A 482 32.30 -27.53 5.87
N ARG A 483 31.61 -27.87 4.78
CA ARG A 483 30.65 -28.98 4.73
C ARG A 483 31.16 -30.16 3.93
N PRO A 484 30.79 -31.41 4.29
CA PRO A 484 31.10 -32.58 3.50
C PRO A 484 30.51 -32.48 2.08
N LEU A 485 31.32 -32.80 1.07
CA LEU A 485 30.95 -32.70 -0.34
C LEU A 485 29.67 -33.47 -0.67
N GLU A 486 29.57 -34.73 -0.19
CA GLU A 486 28.41 -35.59 -0.48
C GLU A 486 27.11 -35.08 0.11
N HIS A 487 27.15 -34.41 1.27
CA HIS A 487 25.95 -33.75 1.85
C HIS A 487 25.50 -32.58 0.98
N MET A 488 26.45 -31.75 0.53
CA MET A 488 26.15 -30.63 -0.37
C MET A 488 25.62 -31.11 -1.72
N ALA A 489 26.21 -32.19 -2.28
CA ALA A 489 25.76 -32.78 -3.54
C ALA A 489 24.32 -33.31 -3.43
N THR A 490 24.01 -34.05 -2.36
CA THR A 490 22.67 -34.57 -2.11
C THR A 490 21.62 -33.44 -1.95
N GLU A 491 21.97 -32.38 -1.24
CA GLU A 491 21.06 -31.22 -1.10
C GLU A 491 20.88 -30.44 -2.41
N ALA A 492 21.92 -30.28 -3.20
CA ALA A 492 21.83 -29.64 -4.52
C ALA A 492 20.96 -30.47 -5.49
N GLU A 493 21.11 -31.79 -5.51
CA GLU A 493 20.28 -32.71 -6.30
C GLU A 493 18.80 -32.61 -5.87
N ARG A 494 18.55 -32.69 -4.55
CA ARG A 494 17.21 -32.51 -3.97
C ARG A 494 16.62 -31.17 -4.34
N ALA A 495 17.40 -30.08 -4.26
CA ALA A 495 16.98 -28.74 -4.60
C ALA A 495 16.49 -28.64 -6.05
N LEU A 496 17.25 -29.21 -6.99
CA LEU A 496 16.86 -29.21 -8.40
C LEU A 496 15.59 -30.04 -8.65
N HIS A 497 15.48 -31.20 -7.97
CA HIS A 497 14.31 -32.06 -8.08
C HIS A 497 13.04 -31.37 -7.60
N VAL A 498 13.05 -30.83 -6.39
CA VAL A 498 11.89 -30.09 -5.80
C VAL A 498 11.52 -28.87 -6.63
N ALA A 499 12.51 -28.08 -7.07
CA ALA A 499 12.25 -26.93 -7.92
C ALA A 499 11.61 -27.32 -9.27
N ARG A 500 12.02 -28.44 -9.87
CA ARG A 500 11.43 -28.97 -11.10
C ARG A 500 9.98 -29.38 -10.93
N GLU A 501 9.70 -30.14 -9.88
CA GLU A 501 8.33 -30.55 -9.58
C GLU A 501 7.40 -29.35 -9.29
N SER A 502 7.91 -28.35 -8.57
CA SER A 502 7.13 -27.20 -8.15
C SER A 502 6.89 -26.19 -9.27
N LEU A 503 7.90 -25.91 -10.13
CA LEU A 503 7.90 -24.77 -11.06
C LEU A 503 7.82 -25.17 -12.54
N GLY A 504 7.97 -26.48 -12.82
CA GLY A 504 7.77 -27.04 -14.16
C GLY A 504 8.64 -26.37 -15.25
N PRO A 505 8.02 -26.00 -16.39
CA PRO A 505 8.75 -25.46 -17.55
C PRO A 505 9.34 -24.06 -17.34
N ARG A 506 8.99 -23.39 -16.24
CA ARG A 506 9.56 -22.08 -15.88
C ARG A 506 10.89 -22.18 -15.14
N LEU A 507 11.33 -23.39 -14.78
CA LEU A 507 12.63 -23.60 -14.16
C LEU A 507 13.74 -23.74 -15.20
N LEU A 508 14.80 -22.94 -15.05
CA LEU A 508 16.09 -23.19 -15.68
C LEU A 508 17.00 -23.91 -14.67
N PRO A 509 17.73 -24.95 -15.08
CA PRO A 509 18.63 -25.71 -14.20
C PRO A 509 19.94 -24.93 -13.93
N VAL A 510 19.78 -23.72 -13.35
CA VAL A 510 20.88 -22.83 -12.96
C VAL A 510 21.03 -22.91 -11.45
N PHE A 511 22.22 -23.23 -10.95
CA PHE A 511 22.50 -23.19 -9.53
C PHE A 511 22.92 -21.77 -9.09
N VAL A 512 22.24 -21.23 -8.12
CA VAL A 512 22.55 -19.93 -7.49
C VAL A 512 22.85 -20.19 -6.01
N PRO A 513 24.12 -20.26 -5.61
CA PRO A 513 24.43 -20.52 -4.20
C PRO A 513 24.08 -19.31 -3.32
N PRO A 514 23.41 -19.53 -2.17
CA PRO A 514 23.15 -18.46 -1.20
C PRO A 514 24.42 -17.70 -0.84
N TRP A 515 24.25 -16.36 -0.66
CA TRP A 515 25.37 -15.42 -0.49
C TRP A 515 26.43 -15.45 -1.61
N ASN A 516 26.11 -16.03 -2.77
CA ASN A 516 27.02 -16.19 -3.90
C ASN A 516 28.29 -17.00 -3.56
N ARG A 517 28.22 -17.94 -2.58
CA ARG A 517 29.37 -18.72 -2.09
C ARG A 517 29.15 -20.20 -2.29
N ILE A 518 30.12 -20.83 -2.96
CA ILE A 518 30.12 -22.26 -3.26
C ILE A 518 31.52 -22.87 -3.05
N SER A 519 31.59 -24.08 -2.52
CA SER A 519 32.83 -24.86 -2.48
C SER A 519 33.33 -25.17 -3.90
N ARG A 520 34.62 -25.00 -4.12
CA ARG A 520 35.25 -25.35 -5.41
C ARG A 520 35.08 -26.80 -5.76
N ASP A 521 35.01 -27.69 -4.76
CA ASP A 521 34.87 -29.15 -4.96
C ASP A 521 33.45 -29.52 -5.41
N LEU A 522 32.44 -28.69 -5.10
CA LEU A 522 31.06 -28.93 -5.53
C LEU A 522 30.83 -28.53 -6.99
N VAL A 523 31.56 -27.54 -7.52
CA VAL A 523 31.35 -27.01 -8.88
C VAL A 523 31.39 -28.08 -9.95
N PRO A 524 32.39 -29.04 -9.97
CA PRO A 524 32.42 -30.13 -10.94
C PRO A 524 31.20 -31.06 -10.85
N ARG A 525 30.66 -31.25 -9.65
CA ARG A 525 29.55 -32.18 -9.41
C ARG A 525 28.21 -31.60 -9.93
N LEU A 526 28.06 -30.29 -10.05
CA LEU A 526 26.80 -29.65 -10.46
C LEU A 526 26.31 -30.19 -11.83
N SER A 527 27.20 -30.37 -12.81
CA SER A 527 26.81 -30.90 -14.13
C SER A 527 26.33 -32.35 -14.07
N GLU A 528 26.92 -33.16 -13.20
CA GLU A 528 26.53 -34.56 -12.94
C GLU A 528 25.14 -34.62 -12.27
N LEU A 529 24.84 -33.68 -11.37
CA LEU A 529 23.56 -33.56 -10.67
C LEU A 529 22.42 -33.01 -11.55
N GLY A 530 22.73 -32.64 -12.81
CA GLY A 530 21.72 -32.20 -13.78
C GLY A 530 21.56 -30.67 -13.90
N PHE A 531 22.41 -29.88 -13.25
CA PHE A 531 22.52 -28.46 -13.51
C PHE A 531 23.23 -28.23 -14.86
N ARG A 532 22.86 -27.12 -15.52
CA ARG A 532 23.45 -26.69 -16.78
C ARG A 532 24.21 -25.39 -16.65
N SER A 533 23.96 -24.65 -15.56
CA SER A 533 24.58 -23.37 -15.35
C SER A 533 24.77 -23.06 -13.86
N LEU A 534 25.70 -22.12 -13.63
CA LEU A 534 26.03 -21.57 -12.31
C LEU A 534 25.97 -20.04 -12.37
N SER A 535 25.41 -19.39 -11.35
CA SER A 535 25.44 -17.96 -11.23
C SER A 535 25.90 -17.55 -9.83
N THR A 536 27.01 -16.81 -9.78
CA THR A 536 27.58 -16.24 -8.55
C THR A 536 27.69 -14.71 -8.68
N PHE A 537 28.73 -14.09 -8.12
CA PHE A 537 28.95 -12.65 -8.14
C PHE A 537 30.36 -12.32 -8.69
N THR A 538 30.52 -11.17 -9.33
CA THR A 538 31.72 -10.70 -10.04
C THR A 538 31.93 -11.30 -11.43
N ASP A 539 32.89 -10.73 -12.20
CA ASP A 539 33.22 -11.20 -13.55
C ASP A 539 33.61 -12.68 -13.52
N ARG A 540 33.09 -13.49 -14.44
CA ARG A 540 33.45 -14.90 -14.57
C ARG A 540 34.89 -15.06 -15.06
N THR A 541 35.58 -16.07 -14.57
CA THR A 541 36.91 -16.41 -15.01
C THR A 541 36.92 -17.34 -16.23
N SER A 542 35.81 -18.04 -16.46
CA SER A 542 35.60 -18.94 -17.59
C SER A 542 34.13 -18.99 -17.95
N VAL A 543 33.83 -19.15 -19.26
CA VAL A 543 32.45 -19.39 -19.74
C VAL A 543 31.93 -20.72 -19.21
N GLN A 544 32.79 -21.72 -19.14
CA GLN A 544 32.48 -23.03 -18.59
C GLN A 544 33.55 -23.38 -17.56
N PRO A 545 33.29 -23.21 -16.25
CA PRO A 545 34.23 -23.64 -15.22
C PRO A 545 34.48 -25.13 -15.23
N VAL A 546 33.51 -25.92 -15.71
CA VAL A 546 33.61 -27.35 -16.04
C VAL A 546 32.83 -27.63 -17.32
N PRO A 547 33.16 -28.68 -18.08
CA PRO A 547 32.43 -29.04 -19.29
C PRO A 547 30.92 -29.21 -19.03
N GLY A 548 30.08 -28.52 -19.84
CA GLY A 548 28.62 -28.60 -19.74
C GLY A 548 27.98 -27.70 -18.69
N LEU A 549 28.76 -26.94 -17.94
CA LEU A 549 28.26 -25.97 -16.94
C LEU A 549 28.60 -24.53 -17.36
N VAL A 550 27.61 -23.77 -17.83
CA VAL A 550 27.79 -22.37 -18.24
C VAL A 550 27.75 -21.46 -17.01
N GLN A 551 28.68 -20.52 -16.90
CA GLN A 551 28.67 -19.54 -15.80
C GLN A 551 28.31 -18.15 -16.31
N VAL A 552 27.29 -17.54 -15.66
CA VAL A 552 26.89 -16.13 -15.87
C VAL A 552 26.58 -15.51 -14.51
N ASN A 553 27.32 -14.48 -14.14
CA ASN A 553 27.30 -13.89 -12.81
C ASN A 553 26.50 -12.58 -12.74
N THR A 554 26.20 -12.16 -11.52
CA THR A 554 25.78 -10.80 -11.21
C THR A 554 27.00 -9.94 -10.80
N HIS A 555 26.88 -8.61 -10.94
CA HIS A 555 28.01 -7.70 -10.80
C HIS A 555 27.72 -6.53 -9.87
N VAL A 556 26.46 -6.13 -9.75
CA VAL A 556 26.03 -4.97 -8.98
C VAL A 556 24.79 -5.32 -8.17
N ASP A 557 24.86 -5.06 -6.87
CA ASP A 557 23.76 -5.17 -5.91
C ASP A 557 23.52 -3.78 -5.30
N PRO A 558 22.29 -3.25 -5.32
CA PRO A 558 22.00 -1.92 -4.81
C PRO A 558 21.91 -1.83 -3.29
N ILE A 559 21.97 -2.95 -2.55
CA ILE A 559 21.72 -3.00 -1.11
C ILE A 559 23.00 -2.83 -0.31
N ASP A 560 22.98 -1.95 0.70
CA ASP A 560 24.00 -1.85 1.74
C ASP A 560 23.81 -2.93 2.82
N TRP A 561 24.30 -4.14 2.56
CA TRP A 561 24.13 -5.30 3.45
C TRP A 561 24.84 -5.17 4.79
N HIS A 562 25.87 -4.35 4.88
CA HIS A 562 26.71 -4.20 6.09
C HIS A 562 26.34 -3.00 6.96
N GLY A 563 25.52 -2.09 6.44
CA GLY A 563 25.08 -0.90 7.13
C GLY A 563 23.57 -0.82 7.31
N THR A 564 22.91 -0.01 6.50
CA THR A 564 21.52 0.37 6.66
C THR A 564 20.50 -0.70 6.23
N ARG A 565 20.90 -1.67 5.45
CA ARG A 565 20.05 -2.61 4.69
C ARG A 565 19.07 -1.93 3.72
N SER A 566 19.32 -0.66 3.42
CA SER A 566 18.65 0.15 2.42
C SER A 566 19.60 0.36 1.22
N LEU A 567 19.35 1.41 0.44
CA LEU A 567 20.17 1.75 -0.72
C LEU A 567 21.63 2.03 -0.34
N ALA A 568 22.57 1.35 -0.98
CA ALA A 568 23.99 1.70 -0.94
C ALA A 568 24.23 3.08 -1.59
N ASP A 569 25.42 3.66 -1.39
CA ASP A 569 25.74 4.96 -2.01
C ASP A 569 25.54 4.87 -3.55
N PRO A 570 24.60 5.65 -4.13
CA PRO A 570 24.37 5.65 -5.57
C PRO A 570 25.60 5.90 -6.41
N ALA A 571 26.57 6.68 -5.91
CA ALA A 571 27.83 6.93 -6.61
C ALA A 571 28.66 5.65 -6.75
N LEU A 572 28.70 4.79 -5.73
CA LEU A 572 29.38 3.49 -5.76
C LEU A 572 28.67 2.51 -6.70
N ILE A 573 27.33 2.52 -6.73
CA ILE A 573 26.55 1.68 -7.64
C ILE A 573 26.82 2.07 -9.10
N VAL A 574 26.78 3.37 -9.41
CA VAL A 574 27.08 3.88 -10.76
C VAL A 574 28.52 3.57 -11.15
N ALA A 575 29.48 3.73 -10.23
CA ALA A 575 30.88 3.40 -10.47
C ALA A 575 31.07 1.89 -10.70
N ALA A 576 30.36 1.02 -9.98
CA ALA A 576 30.41 -0.44 -10.19
C ALA A 576 29.86 -0.82 -11.56
N LEU A 577 28.73 -0.23 -12.00
CA LEU A 577 28.16 -0.42 -13.34
C LEU A 577 29.13 0.06 -14.43
N ALA A 578 29.66 1.28 -14.30
CA ALA A 578 30.62 1.84 -15.24
C ALA A 578 31.88 0.97 -15.33
N GLY A 579 32.45 0.59 -14.18
CA GLY A 579 33.62 -0.27 -14.12
C GLY A 579 33.39 -1.66 -14.74
N ALA A 580 32.19 -2.23 -14.63
CA ALA A 580 31.86 -3.48 -15.29
C ALA A 580 31.86 -3.34 -16.84
N VAL A 581 31.37 -2.20 -17.35
CA VAL A 581 31.47 -1.85 -18.79
C VAL A 581 32.92 -1.65 -19.21
N GLU A 582 33.67 -0.81 -18.48
CA GLU A 582 35.06 -0.47 -18.78
C GLU A 582 35.98 -1.70 -18.80
N ARG A 583 35.78 -2.67 -17.89
CA ARG A 583 36.57 -3.91 -17.88
C ARG A 583 36.33 -4.76 -19.13
N ARG A 584 35.11 -4.75 -19.69
CA ARG A 584 34.78 -5.42 -20.96
C ARG A 584 35.40 -4.73 -22.14
N VAL A 585 35.33 -3.41 -22.19
CA VAL A 585 35.97 -2.56 -23.20
C VAL A 585 37.49 -2.75 -23.19
N ALA A 586 38.10 -2.82 -22.02
CA ALA A 586 39.53 -3.02 -21.85
C ALA A 586 40.01 -4.50 -22.03
N GLY A 587 39.11 -5.43 -22.32
CA GLY A 587 39.44 -6.87 -22.42
C GLY A 587 39.89 -7.51 -21.10
N LYS A 588 39.60 -6.86 -19.96
CA LYS A 588 39.91 -7.37 -18.61
C LYS A 588 38.82 -8.29 -18.06
N ALA A 589 37.64 -8.28 -18.66
CA ALA A 589 36.52 -9.18 -18.40
C ALA A 589 35.98 -9.72 -19.72
N ASP A 590 35.26 -10.84 -19.65
CA ASP A 590 34.65 -11.44 -20.83
C ASP A 590 33.55 -10.56 -21.40
N ALA A 591 33.77 -9.99 -22.60
CA ALA A 591 32.80 -9.14 -23.26
C ALA A 591 31.48 -9.83 -23.65
N GLN A 592 31.47 -11.18 -23.68
CA GLN A 592 30.26 -11.97 -23.95
C GLN A 592 29.42 -12.21 -22.69
N GLU A 593 29.98 -12.01 -21.50
CA GLU A 593 29.20 -12.12 -20.27
C GLU A 593 28.31 -10.88 -20.11
N PRO A 594 26.97 -11.00 -20.02
CA PRO A 594 26.11 -9.87 -19.74
C PRO A 594 26.38 -9.34 -18.33
N ILE A 595 26.26 -8.03 -18.15
CA ILE A 595 26.39 -7.40 -16.83
C ILE A 595 25.14 -7.73 -16.02
N GLY A 596 25.32 -8.47 -14.91
CA GLY A 596 24.22 -8.88 -14.05
C GLY A 596 23.90 -7.83 -12.99
N PHE A 597 22.64 -7.42 -12.94
CA PHE A 597 22.06 -6.62 -11.89
C PHE A 597 21.35 -7.55 -10.90
N LEU A 598 21.74 -7.50 -9.62
CA LEU A 598 21.20 -8.33 -8.55
C LEU A 598 20.23 -7.52 -7.69
N THR A 599 19.07 -8.09 -7.41
CA THR A 599 18.08 -7.51 -6.52
C THR A 599 17.56 -8.55 -5.53
N HIS A 600 16.85 -8.10 -4.48
CA HIS A 600 16.22 -8.94 -3.47
C HIS A 600 14.88 -8.27 -3.09
N HIS A 601 13.83 -8.54 -3.88
CA HIS A 601 12.55 -7.84 -3.80
C HIS A 601 11.95 -7.79 -2.39
N LEU A 602 12.16 -8.82 -1.56
CA LEU A 602 11.64 -8.89 -0.20
C LEU A 602 12.29 -7.89 0.78
N VAL A 603 13.47 -7.35 0.44
CA VAL A 603 14.25 -6.43 1.29
C VAL A 603 14.19 -5.00 0.78
N HIS A 604 13.73 -4.78 -0.46
CA HIS A 604 13.73 -3.47 -1.09
C HIS A 604 12.78 -2.50 -0.39
N ASP A 605 13.31 -1.34 -0.01
CA ASP A 605 12.55 -0.14 0.33
C ASP A 605 12.28 0.74 -0.90
N ASP A 606 11.53 1.83 -0.72
CA ASP A 606 11.17 2.73 -1.80
C ASP A 606 12.36 3.40 -2.49
N VAL A 607 13.47 3.58 -1.76
CA VAL A 607 14.68 4.21 -2.29
C VAL A 607 15.41 3.27 -3.24
N ILE A 608 15.50 1.99 -2.87
CA ILE A 608 16.09 0.96 -3.73
C ILE A 608 15.23 0.80 -4.99
N TRP A 609 13.90 0.72 -4.84
CA TRP A 609 12.98 0.64 -5.98
C TRP A 609 13.13 1.82 -6.93
N ALA A 610 13.27 3.04 -6.42
CA ALA A 610 13.45 4.23 -7.24
C ALA A 610 14.77 4.21 -8.02
N LEU A 611 15.86 3.68 -7.42
CA LEU A 611 17.12 3.49 -8.15
C LEU A 611 16.96 2.43 -9.25
N CYS A 612 16.36 1.29 -8.95
CA CYS A 612 16.11 0.23 -9.93
C CYS A 612 15.35 0.77 -11.15
N GLU A 613 14.24 1.47 -10.92
CA GLU A 613 13.45 2.07 -12.00
C GLU A 613 14.26 3.08 -12.82
N ARG A 614 15.02 3.97 -12.17
CA ARG A 614 15.87 4.96 -12.87
C ARG A 614 16.97 4.31 -13.71
N LEU A 615 17.61 3.25 -13.19
CA LEU A 615 18.62 2.51 -13.93
C LEU A 615 18.02 1.85 -15.17
N ILE A 616 16.92 1.11 -14.99
CA ILE A 616 16.25 0.37 -16.07
C ILE A 616 15.74 1.35 -17.14
N ALA A 617 15.09 2.45 -16.73
CA ALA A 617 14.60 3.49 -17.64
C ALA A 617 15.75 4.11 -18.44
N ARG A 618 16.91 4.35 -17.80
CA ARG A 618 18.08 4.92 -18.45
C ARG A 618 18.67 4.00 -19.50
N LEU A 619 18.84 2.71 -19.17
CA LEU A 619 19.33 1.73 -20.12
C LEU A 619 18.35 1.55 -21.30
N ALA A 620 17.06 1.47 -21.01
CA ALA A 620 16.00 1.39 -22.03
C ALA A 620 16.00 2.59 -22.98
N ALA A 621 16.21 3.83 -22.47
CA ALA A 621 16.31 5.04 -23.29
C ALA A 621 17.51 5.02 -24.24
N ARG A 622 18.53 4.20 -23.97
CA ARG A 622 19.69 3.95 -24.84
C ARG A 622 19.54 2.72 -25.73
N GLY A 623 18.35 2.10 -25.74
CA GLY A 623 18.09 0.86 -26.50
C GLY A 623 18.74 -0.38 -25.86
N ILE A 624 19.22 -0.30 -24.62
CA ILE A 624 19.84 -1.41 -23.91
C ILE A 624 18.77 -2.07 -23.02
N GLY A 625 18.34 -3.29 -23.40
CA GLY A 625 17.39 -4.08 -22.63
C GLY A 625 18.08 -5.11 -21.73
N PHE A 626 17.27 -5.71 -20.83
CA PHE A 626 17.69 -6.86 -20.04
C PHE A 626 17.36 -8.15 -20.80
N LEU A 627 18.36 -8.99 -20.99
CA LEU A 627 18.21 -10.27 -21.66
C LEU A 627 17.24 -11.18 -20.90
N CYS A 628 16.52 -12.02 -21.64
CA CYS A 628 15.76 -13.10 -21.04
C CYS A 628 16.74 -14.15 -20.46
N PRO A 629 16.49 -14.70 -19.27
CA PRO A 629 17.41 -15.64 -18.62
C PRO A 629 17.72 -16.89 -19.45
N ASP A 630 16.78 -17.42 -20.20
CA ASP A 630 16.98 -18.55 -21.09
C ASP A 630 18.05 -18.27 -22.17
N ALA A 631 18.08 -17.04 -22.70
CA ALA A 631 19.10 -16.60 -23.63
C ALA A 631 20.48 -16.38 -22.96
N CYS A 632 20.51 -16.03 -21.67
CA CYS A 632 21.77 -15.79 -20.95
C CYS A 632 22.58 -17.08 -20.74
N PHE A 633 21.89 -18.20 -20.52
CA PHE A 633 22.51 -19.49 -20.14
C PHE A 633 22.65 -20.48 -21.29
N THR A 634 22.41 -20.05 -22.52
CA THR A 634 22.61 -20.86 -23.72
C THR A 634 24.04 -20.66 -24.26
N LEU A 635 24.70 -21.73 -24.64
CA LEU A 635 25.94 -21.66 -25.42
C LEU A 635 25.56 -21.31 -26.87
N GLU A 636 25.71 -20.05 -27.28
CA GLU A 636 25.64 -19.74 -28.71
C GLU A 636 26.84 -20.40 -29.42
N THR A 637 26.57 -21.37 -30.29
CA THR A 637 27.57 -21.87 -31.20
C THR A 637 27.97 -20.76 -32.18
N ARG A 638 29.25 -20.57 -32.47
CA ARG A 638 29.83 -19.57 -33.40
C ARG A 638 29.13 -19.48 -34.77
N SER A 639 28.31 -20.46 -35.14
CA SER A 639 27.54 -20.48 -36.38
C SER A 639 26.26 -19.61 -36.33
N GLN A 640 25.66 -19.42 -35.17
CA GLN A 640 24.42 -18.60 -35.01
C GLN A 640 24.68 -17.09 -34.98
N LEU A 641 25.87 -16.65 -34.60
CA LEU A 641 26.28 -15.24 -34.64
C LEU A 641 26.46 -14.69 -36.07
N ARG A 642 26.59 -15.57 -37.09
CA ARG A 642 26.69 -15.16 -38.51
C ARG A 642 25.35 -15.10 -39.22
N SER A 643 24.26 -15.66 -38.65
CA SER A 643 22.93 -15.67 -39.26
C SER A 643 22.02 -14.54 -38.76
N ASN A 644 22.33 -13.92 -37.62
CA ASN A 644 21.62 -12.75 -37.09
C ASN A 644 22.36 -11.43 -37.41
N GLY A 645 22.90 -11.37 -38.63
CA GLY A 645 23.55 -10.16 -39.14
C GLY A 645 22.66 -8.97 -39.07
N ILE A 646 22.94 -8.10 -38.15
CA ILE A 646 22.91 -6.64 -38.30
C ILE A 646 24.17 -6.12 -37.64
#